data_ff93a5ebc23d6cdf4f5ca4a5773fddac
#
_entry.id   ff93a5ebc23d6cdf4f5ca4a5773fddac
#
_cell.length_a   1.000
_cell.length_b   1.000
_cell.length_c   1.000
_cell.angle_alpha   90.00
_cell.angle_beta   90.00
_cell.angle_gamma   90.00
#
_symmetry.space_group_name_H-M   'P 1'
#
loop_
_entity.id
_entity.type
_entity.pdbx_description
1 polymer ?
#
loop_
_entity_poly.entity_id
_entity_poly.type
_entity_poly.pdbx_seq_one_letter_code
_entity_poly.pdbx_strand_id
1 'polypeptide(L)'
;MDLQHYQPSPCASYNGFLFKTASLTRAVTECKAREEFSRRWCSLNDGSFSYYESDKNPNPNGTLKTSEIVCLVVDTPQKHGYDFTFELYSESERIYLFGTDDPESHKGWVKSIAKSFIPTSAEPLLRLGFERIGRLKCKDGLNLQQSKVGWFALEGSTLHVYLENSKGEEICLRKVSELSIQQDNGVLVLVEKGRTLYIEGERKLGFAGWCAAIQAAGRSGGDMLSEQQLTETNSPIIVQSCIDYVLQYGMTSEGIYRKSGVNSRVAGLCDRFRQDARSLRLKEGEHMVDDVSNTLKRFFRELKDGLFTSEDSQSWLNATDIQDENEKIEQYKLLLDKLPHVNKATLETLINHLYCVQCFSEQNQMNLHNLAIVFGPTLFQTDGQDYTAGRAIEDLIQHYKVIFEVDEQQLNKQLKEIDQIRRLRETGGNKFPTHPRTEQDGHFICTVYLEEIKDTVIEQSVKVPGSMTAAELTYEILDLRKISFTEKDYWCCWEVCSKEETERPLHYEERVLPILHSIGTESFLLIKKHPAMDSMLIYLASKMDSSKHGIMKFREERSILGLGLPTGNFHDRYFVLNFTSLRMYKDVRSNRCEREWPVSNLTIYFGIKKKLRPPTSWGLMVIYESKKQDKPEKQQWYLCCETESEMREWYSTFLSCQYNGKVWSKDVCQQTRASRVLPDTRHGNVSLIPLRGSENEMRNSVAAFSQDQLALLRDLR
;
A
#
# COMPACT_ATOMS: atom_id res chain seq x y z
N MET A 1 0.65 31.89 -14.61
CA MET A 1 0.01 32.07 -15.91
C MET A 1 -1.37 31.46 -15.82
N ASP A 2 -2.29 32.28 -16.18
CA ASP A 2 -3.74 32.13 -16.27
C ASP A 2 -4.55 31.81 -15.01
N LEU A 3 -4.82 32.90 -14.29
CA LEU A 3 -5.82 33.08 -13.25
C LEU A 3 -7.26 33.24 -13.81
N GLN A 4 -7.61 32.61 -14.94
CA GLN A 4 -8.83 32.98 -15.70
C GLN A 4 -10.05 32.09 -15.48
N HIS A 5 -10.14 31.21 -14.46
CA HIS A 5 -11.39 30.47 -14.22
C HIS A 5 -11.85 30.44 -12.75
N TYR A 6 -11.54 31.50 -11.99
CA TYR A 6 -12.15 31.68 -10.67
C TYR A 6 -13.47 32.45 -10.83
N GLN A 7 -14.61 31.76 -11.05
CA GLN A 7 -15.93 32.36 -10.86
C GLN A 7 -16.35 32.07 -9.41
N PRO A 8 -16.36 33.09 -8.54
CA PRO A 8 -16.95 32.96 -7.21
C PRO A 8 -18.46 32.73 -7.34
N SER A 9 -19.01 31.88 -6.47
CA SER A 9 -20.44 31.72 -6.29
C SER A 9 -21.12 33.08 -6.04
N PRO A 10 -22.39 33.27 -6.42
CA PRO A 10 -23.10 34.54 -6.27
C PRO A 10 -23.02 35.00 -4.80
N CYS A 11 -22.72 36.29 -4.62
CA CYS A 11 -22.42 36.99 -3.37
C CYS A 11 -23.09 36.39 -2.12
N ALA A 12 -22.32 35.74 -1.27
CA ALA A 12 -22.74 35.47 0.09
C ALA A 12 -22.57 36.76 0.89
N SER A 13 -23.67 37.40 1.28
CA SER A 13 -23.61 38.50 2.26
C SER A 13 -24.08 38.01 3.61
N TYR A 14 -23.24 38.25 4.62
CA TYR A 14 -23.55 37.90 6.00
C TYR A 14 -22.94 38.93 6.95
N ASN A 15 -23.67 39.33 7.99
CA ASN A 15 -23.14 40.28 8.96
C ASN A 15 -23.62 39.97 10.39
N GLY A 16 -22.88 40.42 11.37
CA GLY A 16 -23.19 40.20 12.77
C GLY A 16 -21.99 40.45 13.68
N PHE A 17 -22.23 40.30 14.99
CA PHE A 17 -21.15 40.42 15.96
C PHE A 17 -20.43 39.10 16.14
N LEU A 18 -19.09 39.17 16.19
CA LEU A 18 -18.21 38.11 16.59
C LEU A 18 -17.21 38.65 17.62
N PHE A 19 -16.64 37.77 18.40
CA PHE A 19 -15.52 38.04 19.28
C PHE A 19 -14.21 37.64 18.55
N LYS A 20 -13.23 38.54 18.53
CA LYS A 20 -12.00 38.35 17.76
C LYS A 20 -10.77 38.64 18.60
N THR A 21 -9.74 37.79 18.51
CA THR A 21 -8.40 38.04 19.07
C THR A 21 -7.55 38.89 18.12
N ALA A 22 -6.37 39.32 18.55
CA ALA A 22 -5.34 39.81 17.64
C ALA A 22 -4.98 38.70 16.63
N SER A 23 -4.70 39.08 15.35
CA SER A 23 -4.27 38.10 14.35
C SER A 23 -2.91 37.53 14.71
N LEU A 24 -2.73 36.24 14.47
CA LEU A 24 -1.59 35.46 14.86
C LEU A 24 -0.71 35.09 13.65
N THR A 25 0.58 34.97 13.87
CA THR A 25 1.57 34.50 12.86
C THR A 25 2.15 33.13 13.21
N ARG A 26 1.63 32.50 14.27
CA ARG A 26 1.99 31.14 14.70
C ARG A 26 0.73 30.34 14.96
N ALA A 27 0.83 29.01 14.86
CA ALA A 27 -0.26 28.12 15.21
C ALA A 27 -0.72 28.36 16.65
N VAL A 28 -2.02 28.29 16.87
CA VAL A 28 -2.60 28.42 18.20
C VAL A 28 -2.36 27.11 18.96
N THR A 29 -1.30 27.06 19.76
CA THR A 29 -0.93 25.89 20.56
C THR A 29 -1.51 25.91 21.95
N GLU A 30 -1.95 27.10 22.41
CA GLU A 30 -2.51 27.33 23.76
C GLU A 30 -3.95 27.83 23.66
N CYS A 31 -4.77 27.45 24.64
CA CYS A 31 -6.11 28.01 24.77
C CYS A 31 -6.01 29.52 25.00
N LYS A 32 -6.72 30.30 24.17
CA LYS A 32 -6.87 31.72 24.37
C LYS A 32 -7.93 31.98 25.43
N ALA A 33 -7.61 32.82 26.39
CA ALA A 33 -8.61 33.22 27.39
C ALA A 33 -9.69 34.11 26.75
N ARG A 34 -10.93 33.99 27.22
CA ARG A 34 -12.06 34.80 26.73
C ARG A 34 -11.78 36.29 26.78
N GLU A 35 -10.99 36.72 27.75
CA GLU A 35 -10.57 38.12 27.96
C GLU A 35 -9.68 38.66 26.81
N GLU A 36 -9.02 37.80 26.06
CA GLU A 36 -8.22 38.22 24.91
C GLU A 36 -9.08 38.55 23.67
N PHE A 37 -10.37 38.27 23.73
CA PHE A 37 -11.28 38.54 22.64
C PHE A 37 -11.95 39.90 22.77
N SER A 38 -12.02 40.63 21.68
CA SER A 38 -12.75 41.88 21.55
C SER A 38 -13.97 41.70 20.67
N ARG A 39 -15.11 42.22 21.09
CA ARG A 39 -16.33 42.20 20.28
C ARG A 39 -16.14 43.07 19.04
N ARG A 40 -16.48 42.55 17.87
CA ARG A 40 -16.33 43.24 16.59
C ARG A 40 -17.61 43.03 15.77
N TRP A 41 -18.04 44.09 15.10
CA TRP A 41 -19.02 43.96 14.02
C TRP A 41 -18.31 43.38 12.79
N CYS A 42 -18.80 42.28 12.26
CA CYS A 42 -18.21 41.64 11.09
C CYS A 42 -19.17 41.67 9.93
N SER A 43 -18.65 41.88 8.73
CA SER A 43 -19.43 41.88 7.49
C SER A 43 -18.68 41.11 6.42
N LEU A 44 -19.37 40.16 5.81
CA LEU A 44 -18.95 39.45 4.62
C LEU A 44 -19.75 40.01 3.44
N ASN A 45 -19.11 40.67 2.50
CA ASN A 45 -19.73 41.23 1.34
C ASN A 45 -18.72 41.41 0.20
N ASP A 46 -19.16 41.25 -1.05
CA ASP A 46 -18.36 41.51 -2.27
C ASP A 46 -16.97 40.86 -2.26
N GLY A 47 -16.87 39.61 -1.83
CA GLY A 47 -15.59 38.88 -1.77
C GLY A 47 -14.62 39.38 -0.69
N SER A 48 -15.12 40.14 0.30
CA SER A 48 -14.35 40.68 1.40
C SER A 48 -14.98 40.40 2.74
N PHE A 49 -14.19 39.94 3.69
CA PHE A 49 -14.56 39.77 5.07
C PHE A 49 -13.91 40.90 5.91
N SER A 50 -14.73 41.83 6.40
CA SER A 50 -14.28 43.02 7.13
C SER A 50 -14.77 42.98 8.56
N TYR A 51 -13.96 43.49 9.49
CA TYR A 51 -14.33 43.62 10.89
C TYR A 51 -14.12 45.05 11.38
N TYR A 52 -15.10 45.54 12.15
CA TYR A 52 -15.21 46.92 12.60
C TYR A 52 -15.28 46.96 14.15
N GLU A 53 -15.00 48.10 14.72
CA GLU A 53 -15.14 48.29 16.16
C GLU A 53 -16.61 48.22 16.61
N SER A 54 -17.52 48.75 15.83
CA SER A 54 -18.96 48.66 15.98
C SER A 54 -19.69 48.69 14.63
N ASP A 55 -21.01 48.43 14.68
CA ASP A 55 -21.92 48.49 13.51
C ASP A 55 -22.10 49.91 12.94
N LYS A 56 -21.67 50.91 13.70
CA LYS A 56 -21.79 52.36 13.30
C LYS A 56 -20.48 52.89 12.69
N ASN A 57 -19.39 52.16 12.79
CA ASN A 57 -18.09 52.62 12.27
C ASN A 57 -18.00 52.42 10.75
N PRO A 58 -17.74 53.48 9.95
CA PRO A 58 -17.64 53.36 8.51
C PRO A 58 -16.32 52.71 8.03
N ASN A 59 -15.29 52.81 8.83
CA ASN A 59 -13.95 52.29 8.48
C ASN A 59 -13.69 50.94 9.17
N PRO A 60 -13.30 49.90 8.43
CA PRO A 60 -12.95 48.62 9.01
C PRO A 60 -11.63 48.67 9.77
N ASN A 61 -11.55 47.99 10.89
CA ASN A 61 -10.29 47.76 11.61
C ASN A 61 -9.36 46.80 10.84
N GLY A 62 -9.93 46.05 9.93
CA GLY A 62 -9.22 45.19 8.98
C GLY A 62 -10.15 44.47 8.01
N THR A 63 -9.58 44.10 6.89
CA THR A 63 -10.29 43.40 5.82
C THR A 63 -9.43 42.24 5.33
N LEU A 64 -10.07 41.09 5.10
CA LEU A 64 -9.50 39.92 4.48
C LEU A 64 -10.27 39.62 3.20
N LYS A 65 -9.60 39.58 2.07
CA LYS A 65 -10.23 39.14 0.81
C LYS A 65 -10.53 37.64 0.90
N THR A 66 -11.70 37.22 0.50
CA THR A 66 -12.08 35.82 0.54
C THR A 66 -11.22 34.94 -0.38
N SER A 67 -10.69 35.52 -1.48
CA SER A 67 -9.72 34.87 -2.38
C SER A 67 -8.37 34.56 -1.71
N GLU A 68 -8.03 35.27 -0.63
CA GLU A 68 -6.81 35.06 0.15
C GLU A 68 -6.97 34.03 1.26
N ILE A 69 -8.19 33.51 1.47
CA ILE A 69 -8.45 32.44 2.47
C ILE A 69 -8.02 31.11 1.88
N VAL A 70 -7.07 30.44 2.54
CA VAL A 70 -6.57 29.12 2.13
C VAL A 70 -7.17 27.97 2.93
N CYS A 71 -7.65 28.26 4.14
CA CYS A 71 -8.24 27.24 5.01
C CYS A 71 -9.18 27.88 6.05
N LEU A 72 -10.30 27.22 6.31
CA LEU A 72 -11.23 27.49 7.40
C LEU A 72 -11.24 26.25 8.32
N VAL A 73 -11.09 26.46 9.62
CA VAL A 73 -11.10 25.44 10.65
C VAL A 73 -12.24 25.71 11.61
N VAL A 74 -13.00 24.70 11.91
CA VAL A 74 -14.05 24.70 12.95
C VAL A 74 -13.46 24.01 14.18
N ASP A 75 -13.35 24.75 15.27
CA ASP A 75 -12.75 24.21 16.48
C ASP A 75 -13.74 23.39 17.31
N THR A 76 -13.21 22.52 18.15
CA THR A 76 -14.01 21.82 19.15
C THR A 76 -14.64 22.81 20.15
N PRO A 77 -15.82 22.51 20.69
CA PRO A 77 -16.48 23.39 21.68
C PRO A 77 -15.54 23.79 22.81
N GLN A 78 -15.61 25.05 23.19
CA GLN A 78 -14.87 25.67 24.32
C GLN A 78 -13.34 25.65 24.21
N LYS A 79 -12.77 25.28 23.05
CA LYS A 79 -11.31 25.20 22.82
C LYS A 79 -10.60 26.51 23.21
N HIS A 80 -11.22 27.66 23.00
CA HIS A 80 -10.64 28.99 23.26
C HIS A 80 -11.47 29.87 24.21
N GLY A 81 -12.18 29.27 25.14
CA GLY A 81 -13.00 29.99 26.14
C GLY A 81 -14.35 30.48 25.62
N TYR A 82 -14.71 30.21 24.36
CA TYR A 82 -16.03 30.35 23.79
C TYR A 82 -16.62 29.00 23.46
N ASP A 83 -17.94 28.89 23.44
CA ASP A 83 -18.59 27.62 23.12
C ASP A 83 -18.27 27.19 21.70
N PHE A 84 -18.14 28.15 20.80
CA PHE A 84 -17.83 27.90 19.41
C PHE A 84 -16.77 28.87 18.90
N THR A 85 -15.69 28.36 18.28
CA THR A 85 -14.66 29.15 17.61
C THR A 85 -14.38 28.61 16.22
N PHE A 86 -13.87 29.48 15.34
CA PHE A 86 -13.35 29.10 14.05
C PHE A 86 -12.12 29.93 13.69
N GLU A 87 -11.22 29.33 12.90
CA GLU A 87 -9.98 29.93 12.48
C GLU A 87 -9.96 30.10 10.96
N LEU A 88 -9.52 31.28 10.48
CA LEU A 88 -9.26 31.56 9.07
C LEU A 88 -7.77 31.66 8.83
N TYR A 89 -7.24 30.88 7.91
CA TYR A 89 -5.85 30.92 7.47
C TYR A 89 -5.77 31.67 6.15
N SER A 90 -4.88 32.65 6.06
CA SER A 90 -4.67 33.47 4.85
C SER A 90 -3.37 33.14 4.14
N GLU A 91 -3.29 33.52 2.87
CA GLU A 91 -2.05 33.44 2.06
C GLU A 91 -0.87 34.20 2.67
N SER A 92 -1.14 35.26 3.46
CA SER A 92 -0.12 36.04 4.17
C SER A 92 0.41 35.34 5.45
N GLU A 93 0.12 34.06 5.64
CA GLU A 93 0.48 33.28 6.84
C GLU A 93 -0.02 33.89 8.17
N ARG A 94 -1.20 34.48 8.13
CA ARG A 94 -1.91 34.97 9.33
C ARG A 94 -3.11 34.09 9.64
N ILE A 95 -3.35 33.93 10.95
CA ILE A 95 -4.51 33.23 11.49
C ILE A 95 -5.41 34.27 12.13
N TYR A 96 -6.68 34.21 11.78
CA TYR A 96 -7.73 35.03 12.37
C TYR A 96 -8.65 34.11 13.16
N LEU A 97 -8.69 34.30 14.48
CA LEU A 97 -9.51 33.50 15.39
C LEU A 97 -10.75 34.31 15.78
N PHE A 98 -11.91 33.71 15.57
CA PHE A 98 -13.23 34.25 15.91
C PHE A 98 -13.98 33.32 16.83
N GLY A 99 -14.78 33.88 17.73
CA GLY A 99 -15.59 33.14 18.67
C GLY A 99 -17.02 33.68 18.77
N THR A 100 -17.93 32.81 19.16
CA THR A 100 -19.32 33.12 19.49
C THR A 100 -19.86 32.12 20.49
N ASP A 101 -20.87 32.55 21.28
CA ASP A 101 -21.59 31.69 22.20
C ASP A 101 -22.89 31.14 21.58
N ASP A 102 -23.28 31.64 20.39
CA ASP A 102 -24.49 31.25 19.72
C ASP A 102 -24.20 30.23 18.59
N PRO A 103 -24.73 29.01 18.67
CA PRO A 103 -24.46 27.94 17.66
C PRO A 103 -25.02 28.27 16.28
N GLU A 104 -26.15 28.95 16.19
CA GLU A 104 -26.74 29.29 14.89
C GLU A 104 -25.94 30.40 14.19
N SER A 105 -25.47 31.40 14.96
CA SER A 105 -24.55 32.41 14.47
C SER A 105 -23.24 31.79 14.00
N HIS A 106 -22.67 30.88 14.77
CA HIS A 106 -21.45 30.14 14.41
C HIS A 106 -21.63 29.40 13.06
N LYS A 107 -22.67 28.58 12.97
CA LYS A 107 -23.00 27.81 11.77
C LYS A 107 -23.25 28.71 10.56
N GLY A 108 -23.94 29.83 10.76
CA GLY A 108 -24.20 30.84 9.72
C GLY A 108 -22.90 31.46 9.20
N TRP A 109 -21.99 31.87 10.09
CA TRP A 109 -20.69 32.41 9.71
C TRP A 109 -19.81 31.41 8.98
N VAL A 110 -19.62 30.22 9.54
CA VAL A 110 -18.82 29.15 8.94
C VAL A 110 -19.31 28.83 7.53
N LYS A 111 -20.63 28.65 7.36
CA LYS A 111 -21.23 28.33 6.06
C LYS A 111 -21.08 29.47 5.06
N SER A 112 -21.31 30.71 5.49
CA SER A 112 -21.23 31.88 4.59
C SER A 112 -19.79 32.16 4.17
N ILE A 113 -18.83 32.05 5.06
CA ILE A 113 -17.41 32.22 4.76
C ILE A 113 -16.95 31.09 3.83
N ALA A 114 -17.26 29.82 4.13
CA ALA A 114 -16.90 28.70 3.26
C ALA A 114 -17.44 28.91 1.85
N LYS A 115 -18.71 29.30 1.71
CA LYS A 115 -19.34 29.59 0.41
C LYS A 115 -18.64 30.73 -0.33
N SER A 116 -18.02 31.68 0.34
CA SER A 116 -17.38 32.84 -0.29
C SER A 116 -16.03 32.54 -0.95
N PHE A 117 -15.36 31.45 -0.58
CA PHE A 117 -14.04 31.11 -1.15
C PHE A 117 -13.97 29.73 -1.80
N ILE A 118 -14.94 28.85 -1.56
CA ILE A 118 -15.03 27.54 -2.23
C ILE A 118 -15.68 27.72 -3.60
N PRO A 119 -15.04 27.22 -4.70
CA PRO A 119 -15.60 27.34 -6.04
C PRO A 119 -16.80 26.41 -6.26
N THR A 120 -17.60 26.72 -7.26
CA THR A 120 -18.79 25.93 -7.62
C THR A 120 -18.47 24.47 -7.94
N SER A 121 -17.28 24.19 -8.48
CA SER A 121 -16.81 22.84 -8.77
C SER A 121 -16.65 21.95 -7.52
N ALA A 122 -16.45 22.57 -6.34
CA ALA A 122 -16.32 21.91 -5.06
C ALA A 122 -17.51 22.20 -4.11
N GLU A 123 -18.63 22.72 -4.63
CA GLU A 123 -19.84 23.03 -3.85
C GLU A 123 -20.33 21.87 -2.94
N PRO A 124 -20.25 20.59 -3.35
CA PRO A 124 -20.68 19.50 -2.47
C PRO A 124 -19.98 19.49 -1.10
N LEU A 125 -18.75 20.00 -0.99
CA LEU A 125 -18.04 20.13 0.29
C LEU A 125 -18.76 21.03 1.30
N LEU A 126 -19.55 21.99 0.83
CA LEU A 126 -20.31 22.92 1.69
C LEU A 126 -21.52 22.25 2.39
N ARG A 127 -21.87 21.04 1.99
CA ARG A 127 -22.95 20.24 2.61
C ARG A 127 -22.45 19.37 3.77
N LEU A 128 -21.15 19.24 3.90
CA LEU A 128 -20.51 18.42 4.92
C LEU A 128 -20.46 19.13 6.27
N GLY A 129 -20.43 18.36 7.34
CA GLY A 129 -20.12 18.83 8.70
C GLY A 129 -18.61 18.91 8.93
N PHE A 130 -17.89 19.59 8.05
CA PHE A 130 -16.43 19.61 8.07
C PHE A 130 -15.84 20.26 9.31
N GLU A 131 -14.74 19.72 9.79
CA GLU A 131 -13.88 20.29 10.82
C GLU A 131 -12.84 21.25 10.21
N ARG A 132 -12.45 20.97 8.99
CA ARG A 132 -11.47 21.76 8.23
C ARG A 132 -11.79 21.69 6.76
N ILE A 133 -11.75 22.85 6.07
CA ILE A 133 -11.95 22.95 4.63
C ILE A 133 -10.93 23.92 4.05
N GLY A 134 -10.34 23.60 2.89
CA GLY A 134 -9.36 24.49 2.27
C GLY A 134 -8.70 23.93 1.04
N ARG A 135 -7.74 24.68 0.55
CA ARG A 135 -6.99 24.42 -0.68
C ARG A 135 -5.65 23.76 -0.40
N LEU A 136 -5.37 22.64 -1.06
CA LEU A 136 -4.10 21.93 -0.99
C LEU A 136 -3.63 21.54 -2.39
N LYS A 137 -2.35 21.22 -2.51
CA LYS A 137 -1.75 20.64 -3.70
C LYS A 137 -1.63 19.14 -3.54
N CYS A 138 -1.91 18.42 -4.61
CA CYS A 138 -1.83 16.96 -4.62
C CYS A 138 -1.06 16.49 -5.84
N LYS A 139 -0.17 15.53 -5.64
CA LYS A 139 0.53 14.79 -6.68
C LYS A 139 0.17 13.31 -6.56
N ASP A 140 0.05 12.63 -7.67
CA ASP A 140 -0.38 11.24 -7.74
C ASP A 140 0.77 10.35 -8.25
N GLY A 141 0.99 9.22 -7.59
CA GLY A 141 1.95 8.22 -7.98
C GLY A 141 3.40 8.65 -7.96
N LEU A 142 4.18 8.12 -8.87
CA LEU A 142 5.62 8.39 -9.01
C LEU A 142 5.94 9.71 -9.72
N ASN A 143 4.96 10.38 -10.29
CA ASN A 143 5.17 11.65 -10.99
C ASN A 143 5.02 12.84 -10.05
N LEU A 144 6.09 13.17 -9.32
CA LEU A 144 6.13 14.30 -8.40
C LEU A 144 6.19 15.69 -9.09
N GLN A 145 6.33 15.73 -10.41
CA GLN A 145 6.44 17.00 -11.16
C GLN A 145 5.07 17.61 -11.49
N GLN A 146 4.02 16.80 -11.64
CA GLN A 146 2.67 17.27 -11.93
C GLN A 146 1.88 17.45 -10.64
N SER A 147 1.79 18.68 -10.18
CA SER A 147 0.97 19.06 -9.03
C SER A 147 -0.39 19.56 -9.51
N LYS A 148 -1.47 19.04 -8.93
CA LYS A 148 -2.84 19.52 -9.10
C LYS A 148 -3.26 20.28 -7.85
N VAL A 149 -3.90 21.40 -8.02
CA VAL A 149 -4.54 22.11 -6.92
C VAL A 149 -5.94 21.53 -6.71
N GLY A 150 -6.36 21.38 -5.46
CA GLY A 150 -7.67 20.86 -5.13
C GLY A 150 -8.24 21.46 -3.86
N TRP A 151 -9.52 21.18 -3.66
CA TRP A 151 -10.26 21.54 -2.47
C TRP A 151 -10.47 20.30 -1.60
N PHE A 152 -10.13 20.42 -0.35
CA PHE A 152 -10.16 19.32 0.62
C PHE A 152 -11.04 19.70 1.80
N ALA A 153 -11.81 18.74 2.28
CA ALA A 153 -12.54 18.86 3.54
C ALA A 153 -12.33 17.62 4.40
N LEU A 154 -12.13 17.83 5.68
CA LEU A 154 -12.03 16.77 6.68
C LEU A 154 -13.32 16.74 7.49
N GLU A 155 -13.98 15.58 7.51
CA GLU A 155 -15.16 15.29 8.31
C GLU A 155 -14.94 13.96 9.05
N GLY A 156 -14.75 14.03 10.37
CA GLY A 156 -14.42 12.86 11.17
C GLY A 156 -13.17 12.14 10.67
N SER A 157 -13.30 10.90 10.20
CA SER A 157 -12.21 10.11 9.63
C SER A 157 -12.20 10.07 8.11
N THR A 158 -12.97 10.91 7.44
CA THR A 158 -13.07 10.97 5.98
C THR A 158 -12.47 12.25 5.43
N LEU A 159 -11.54 12.12 4.51
CA LEU A 159 -10.97 13.23 3.74
C LEU A 159 -11.65 13.28 2.37
N HIS A 160 -12.42 14.34 2.15
CA HIS A 160 -13.06 14.62 0.85
C HIS A 160 -12.11 15.43 -0.02
N VAL A 161 -11.93 15.02 -1.27
CA VAL A 161 -10.96 15.58 -2.21
C VAL A 161 -11.64 15.96 -3.52
N TYR A 162 -11.51 17.22 -3.92
CA TYR A 162 -12.03 17.73 -5.20
C TYR A 162 -10.86 18.37 -5.96
N LEU A 163 -10.25 17.63 -6.85
CA LEU A 163 -9.19 18.12 -7.73
C LEU A 163 -9.80 18.80 -8.97
N GLU A 164 -9.07 19.73 -9.56
CA GLU A 164 -9.48 20.37 -10.82
C GLU A 164 -9.75 19.31 -11.90
N ASN A 165 -10.91 19.40 -12.54
CA ASN A 165 -11.37 18.51 -13.60
C ASN A 165 -11.57 17.03 -13.21
N SER A 166 -11.74 16.73 -11.91
CA SER A 166 -12.07 15.39 -11.44
C SER A 166 -13.41 15.35 -10.70
N LYS A 167 -13.98 14.15 -10.61
CA LYS A 167 -15.09 13.90 -9.67
C LYS A 167 -14.55 13.92 -8.25
N GLY A 168 -15.39 14.37 -7.31
CA GLY A 168 -15.05 14.29 -5.90
C GLY A 168 -14.72 12.87 -5.45
N GLU A 169 -13.73 12.72 -4.62
CA GLU A 169 -13.26 11.47 -4.03
C GLU A 169 -13.38 11.53 -2.51
N GLU A 170 -13.67 10.39 -1.90
CA GLU A 170 -13.74 10.22 -0.45
C GLU A 170 -12.70 9.20 0.00
N ILE A 171 -11.81 9.62 0.88
CA ILE A 171 -10.73 8.81 1.41
C ILE A 171 -11.00 8.55 2.90
N CYS A 172 -11.26 7.30 3.26
CA CYS A 172 -11.40 6.91 4.64
C CYS A 172 -10.01 6.76 5.29
N LEU A 173 -9.62 7.73 6.12
CA LEU A 173 -8.29 7.80 6.72
C LEU A 173 -7.97 6.62 7.65
N ARG A 174 -8.96 5.91 8.16
CA ARG A 174 -8.76 4.67 8.93
C ARG A 174 -8.45 3.46 8.05
N LYS A 175 -8.78 3.52 6.75
CA LYS A 175 -8.55 2.44 5.79
C LYS A 175 -7.31 2.64 4.92
N VAL A 176 -6.65 3.80 5.01
CA VAL A 176 -5.40 4.01 4.28
C VAL A 176 -4.34 3.02 4.75
N SER A 177 -3.63 2.42 3.83
CA SER A 177 -2.57 1.46 4.14
C SER A 177 -1.30 2.15 4.65
N GLU A 178 -1.13 3.44 4.33
CA GLU A 178 -0.05 4.27 4.82
C GLU A 178 -0.48 5.72 5.00
N LEU A 179 0.03 6.35 6.06
CA LEU A 179 -0.12 7.76 6.35
C LEU A 179 1.17 8.25 7.04
N SER A 180 2.00 8.98 6.31
CA SER A 180 3.29 9.44 6.81
C SER A 180 3.58 10.88 6.39
N ILE A 181 4.43 11.58 7.16
CA ILE A 181 4.92 12.92 6.81
C ILE A 181 6.41 12.80 6.51
N GLN A 182 6.79 13.20 5.30
CA GLN A 182 8.20 13.34 4.94
C GLN A 182 8.76 14.65 5.53
N GLN A 183 9.57 14.51 6.57
CA GLN A 183 10.06 15.66 7.35
C GLN A 183 10.91 16.65 6.52
N ASP A 184 11.67 16.16 5.56
CA ASP A 184 12.58 16.98 4.76
C ASP A 184 11.85 17.93 3.79
N ASN A 185 10.69 17.55 3.29
CA ASN A 185 9.95 18.27 2.25
C ASN A 185 8.58 18.80 2.72
N GLY A 186 8.14 18.46 3.93
CA GLY A 186 6.83 18.84 4.42
C GLY A 186 5.69 18.28 3.55
N VAL A 187 5.83 17.03 3.09
CA VAL A 187 4.85 16.34 2.25
C VAL A 187 4.13 15.28 3.07
N LEU A 188 2.80 15.29 3.03
CA LEU A 188 1.97 14.22 3.58
C LEU A 188 1.80 13.15 2.51
N VAL A 189 2.20 11.93 2.84
CA VAL A 189 2.06 10.74 1.98
C VAL A 189 0.90 9.91 2.49
N LEU A 190 -0.01 9.58 1.59
CA LEU A 190 -1.20 8.81 1.86
C LEU A 190 -1.34 7.71 0.80
N VAL A 191 -1.53 6.45 1.25
CA VAL A 191 -1.73 5.31 0.36
C VAL A 191 -3.10 4.71 0.59
N GLU A 192 -3.96 4.77 -0.43
CA GLU A 192 -5.29 4.19 -0.42
C GLU A 192 -5.50 3.32 -1.66
N LYS A 193 -6.01 2.10 -1.47
CA LYS A 193 -6.33 1.16 -2.57
C LYS A 193 -5.18 1.00 -3.58
N GLY A 194 -3.95 1.00 -3.09
CA GLY A 194 -2.75 0.87 -3.91
C GLY A 194 -2.31 2.13 -4.66
N ARG A 195 -3.02 3.24 -4.51
CA ARG A 195 -2.68 4.56 -5.05
C ARG A 195 -1.97 5.39 -3.99
N THR A 196 -0.89 6.03 -4.36
CA THR A 196 -0.12 6.91 -3.48
C THR A 196 -0.43 8.37 -3.81
N LEU A 197 -0.83 9.14 -2.82
CA LEU A 197 -1.06 10.56 -2.91
C LEU A 197 -0.02 11.31 -2.09
N TYR A 198 0.57 12.34 -2.69
CA TYR A 198 1.49 13.26 -2.06
C TYR A 198 0.78 14.60 -1.92
N ILE A 199 0.46 14.98 -0.69
CA ILE A 199 -0.30 16.19 -0.38
C ILE A 199 0.67 17.23 0.16
N GLU A 200 0.63 18.41 -0.41
CA GLU A 200 1.45 19.56 -0.04
C GLU A 200 0.55 20.76 0.26
N GLY A 201 0.94 21.55 1.24
CA GLY A 201 0.29 22.83 1.52
C GLY A 201 0.86 23.96 0.66
N GLU A 202 0.04 24.94 0.36
CA GLU A 202 0.51 26.17 -0.28
C GLU A 202 1.35 27.02 0.70
N ARG A 203 1.06 26.91 2.00
CA ARG A 203 1.71 27.64 3.08
C ARG A 203 2.00 26.72 4.25
N LYS A 204 3.17 26.89 4.87
CA LYS A 204 3.65 26.01 5.95
C LYS A 204 2.72 25.99 7.17
N LEU A 205 2.22 27.16 7.58
CA LEU A 205 1.42 27.28 8.79
C LEU A 205 0.08 26.54 8.67
N GLY A 206 -0.65 26.76 7.58
CA GLY A 206 -1.90 26.09 7.31
C GLY A 206 -1.72 24.58 7.12
N PHE A 207 -0.63 24.18 6.44
CA PHE A 207 -0.35 22.78 6.15
C PHE A 207 0.01 21.96 7.39
N ALA A 208 0.76 22.53 8.33
CA ALA A 208 1.05 21.86 9.59
C ALA A 208 -0.25 21.47 10.34
N GLY A 209 -1.25 22.36 10.32
CA GLY A 209 -2.58 22.08 10.87
C GLY A 209 -3.33 20.96 10.12
N TRP A 210 -3.21 20.90 8.79
CA TRP A 210 -3.76 19.81 7.99
C TRP A 210 -3.09 18.47 8.33
N CYS A 211 -1.77 18.44 8.39
CA CYS A 211 -1.02 17.23 8.77
C CYS A 211 -1.45 16.70 10.13
N ALA A 212 -1.53 17.58 11.14
CA ALA A 212 -1.94 17.21 12.49
C ALA A 212 -3.38 16.67 12.51
N ALA A 213 -4.32 17.35 11.85
CA ALA A 213 -5.72 16.93 11.78
C ALA A 213 -5.91 15.60 11.07
N ILE A 214 -5.29 15.42 9.89
CA ILE A 214 -5.36 14.16 9.11
C ILE A 214 -4.72 13.01 9.89
N GLN A 215 -3.58 13.23 10.55
CA GLN A 215 -2.97 12.20 11.39
C GLN A 215 -3.85 11.83 12.58
N ALA A 216 -4.45 12.82 13.24
CA ALA A 216 -5.36 12.58 14.36
C ALA A 216 -6.59 11.77 13.90
N ALA A 217 -7.21 12.16 12.79
CA ALA A 217 -8.36 11.47 12.20
C ALA A 217 -8.06 10.05 11.71
N GLY A 218 -6.81 9.80 11.34
CA GLY A 218 -6.34 8.48 10.86
C GLY A 218 -5.79 7.55 11.95
N ARG A 219 -5.68 8.00 13.21
CA ARG A 219 -5.19 7.16 14.32
C ARG A 219 -6.29 6.20 14.82
N SER A 220 -5.87 5.05 15.35
CA SER A 220 -6.72 4.24 16.19
C SER A 220 -6.61 4.77 17.63
N GLY A 221 -7.58 5.48 18.10
CA GLY A 221 -7.45 6.15 19.39
C GLY A 221 -8.46 5.73 20.44
N GLY A 222 -9.39 4.83 20.08
CA GLY A 222 -10.53 4.48 20.92
C GLY A 222 -10.56 3.03 21.37
N ASP A 223 -11.43 2.77 22.35
CA ASP A 223 -11.72 1.44 22.86
C ASP A 223 -12.87 0.75 22.09
N MET A 224 -13.49 1.46 21.12
CA MET A 224 -14.55 0.93 20.29
C MET A 224 -13.99 0.28 19.02
N LEU A 225 -14.64 -0.78 18.54
CA LEU A 225 -14.24 -1.45 17.31
C LEU A 225 -14.36 -0.51 16.09
N SER A 226 -15.35 0.37 16.10
CA SER A 226 -15.57 1.38 15.06
C SER A 226 -14.49 2.46 14.99
N GLU A 227 -13.66 2.60 16.04
CA GLU A 227 -12.58 3.60 16.11
C GLU A 227 -11.22 3.04 15.70
N GLN A 228 -11.14 1.75 15.40
CA GLN A 228 -9.89 1.09 15.00
C GLN A 228 -9.46 1.45 13.57
N GLN A 229 -8.16 1.34 13.29
CA GLN A 229 -7.63 1.33 11.93
C GLN A 229 -8.03 0.02 11.25
N LEU A 230 -8.55 0.12 10.03
CA LEU A 230 -9.18 -1.00 9.33
C LEU A 230 -8.37 -1.41 8.10
N THR A 231 -8.43 -2.70 7.79
CA THR A 231 -8.06 -3.25 6.48
C THR A 231 -9.11 -2.86 5.42
N GLU A 232 -8.83 -3.15 4.19
CA GLU A 232 -9.80 -2.95 3.09
C GLU A 232 -11.08 -3.78 3.27
N THR A 233 -10.95 -4.95 3.92
CA THR A 233 -12.07 -5.84 4.24
C THR A 233 -12.83 -5.44 5.51
N ASN A 234 -12.59 -4.26 6.07
CA ASN A 234 -13.20 -3.72 7.30
C ASN A 234 -12.88 -4.50 8.59
N SER A 235 -11.87 -5.34 8.59
CA SER A 235 -11.33 -5.94 9.82
C SER A 235 -10.27 -5.03 10.43
N PRO A 236 -10.15 -4.89 11.77
CA PRO A 236 -9.09 -4.12 12.39
C PRO A 236 -7.68 -4.62 12.00
N ILE A 237 -6.76 -3.72 11.73
CA ILE A 237 -5.39 -4.06 11.35
C ILE A 237 -4.70 -4.90 12.44
N ILE A 238 -4.94 -4.60 13.73
CA ILE A 238 -4.41 -5.41 14.83
C ILE A 238 -4.87 -6.87 14.74
N VAL A 239 -6.15 -7.11 14.43
CA VAL A 239 -6.71 -8.47 14.28
C VAL A 239 -6.03 -9.18 13.13
N GLN A 240 -6.01 -8.55 11.95
CA GLN A 240 -5.40 -9.13 10.76
C GLN A 240 -3.90 -9.40 10.96
N SER A 241 -3.15 -8.43 11.51
CA SER A 241 -1.70 -8.59 11.73
C SER A 241 -1.37 -9.74 12.69
N CYS A 242 -2.15 -9.89 13.78
CA CYS A 242 -1.98 -11.00 14.72
C CYS A 242 -2.32 -12.35 14.08
N ILE A 243 -3.42 -12.41 13.32
CA ILE A 243 -3.84 -13.61 12.59
C ILE A 243 -2.78 -14.01 11.57
N ASP A 244 -2.32 -13.08 10.74
CA ASP A 244 -1.29 -13.34 9.72
C ASP A 244 0.00 -13.85 10.34
N TYR A 245 0.41 -13.28 11.48
CA TYR A 245 1.58 -13.74 12.21
C TYR A 245 1.40 -15.18 12.74
N VAL A 246 0.24 -15.51 13.31
CA VAL A 246 -0.05 -16.87 13.79
C VAL A 246 -0.14 -17.85 12.62
N LEU A 247 -0.74 -17.48 11.49
CA LEU A 247 -0.79 -18.30 10.28
C LEU A 247 0.61 -18.64 9.75
N GLN A 248 1.54 -17.68 9.85
CA GLN A 248 2.91 -17.88 9.39
C GLN A 248 3.76 -18.66 10.39
N TYR A 249 3.59 -18.42 11.70
CA TYR A 249 4.58 -18.85 12.71
C TYR A 249 4.00 -19.71 13.82
N GLY A 250 2.67 -19.76 14.00
CA GLY A 250 2.03 -20.33 15.16
C GLY A 250 1.13 -21.54 14.91
N MET A 251 0.85 -21.92 13.67
CA MET A 251 -0.15 -22.95 13.37
C MET A 251 0.15 -24.34 13.96
N THR A 252 1.41 -24.67 14.15
CA THR A 252 1.86 -25.93 14.77
C THR A 252 2.31 -25.77 16.22
N SER A 253 2.20 -24.56 16.78
CA SER A 253 2.61 -24.28 18.15
C SER A 253 1.63 -24.94 19.12
N GLU A 254 2.11 -25.93 19.89
CA GLU A 254 1.29 -26.63 20.88
C GLU A 254 0.66 -25.65 21.89
N GLY A 255 -0.64 -25.68 22.03
CA GLY A 255 -1.39 -24.83 22.95
C GLY A 255 -1.47 -23.38 22.50
N ILE A 256 -1.37 -23.11 21.18
CA ILE A 256 -1.61 -21.76 20.64
C ILE A 256 -2.92 -21.17 21.20
N TYR A 257 -2.91 -19.91 21.60
CA TYR A 257 -3.97 -19.20 22.33
C TYR A 257 -4.21 -19.66 23.79
N ARG A 258 -3.89 -20.90 24.17
CA ARG A 258 -4.01 -21.38 25.55
C ARG A 258 -2.81 -20.97 26.39
N LYS A 259 -1.60 -21.06 25.84
CA LYS A 259 -0.37 -20.66 26.52
C LYS A 259 -0.35 -19.14 26.72
N SER A 260 0.14 -18.70 27.86
CA SER A 260 0.24 -17.30 28.20
C SER A 260 1.52 -16.68 27.64
N GLY A 261 1.40 -15.50 27.05
CA GLY A 261 2.54 -14.65 26.73
C GLY A 261 3.04 -13.88 27.95
N VAL A 262 4.13 -13.16 27.78
CA VAL A 262 4.69 -12.29 28.83
C VAL A 262 3.88 -10.99 28.89
N ASN A 263 3.22 -10.75 30.02
CA ASN A 263 2.27 -9.63 30.18
C ASN A 263 2.84 -8.27 29.77
N SER A 264 4.09 -7.95 30.11
CA SER A 264 4.72 -6.67 29.72
C SER A 264 4.92 -6.54 28.20
N ARG A 265 5.29 -7.62 27.51
CA ARG A 265 5.42 -7.63 26.06
C ARG A 265 4.06 -7.53 25.36
N VAL A 266 3.06 -8.26 25.86
CA VAL A 266 1.67 -8.20 25.38
C VAL A 266 1.11 -6.78 25.53
N ALA A 267 1.30 -6.17 26.72
CA ALA A 267 0.88 -4.78 26.96
C ALA A 267 1.57 -3.81 25.99
N GLY A 268 2.89 -3.91 25.84
CA GLY A 268 3.66 -3.08 24.93
C GLY A 268 3.24 -3.24 23.46
N LEU A 269 2.86 -4.44 23.02
CA LEU A 269 2.30 -4.65 21.68
C LEU A 269 0.92 -3.99 21.52
N CYS A 270 0.02 -4.15 22.51
CA CYS A 270 -1.29 -3.48 22.49
C CYS A 270 -1.15 -1.96 22.40
N ASP A 271 -0.24 -1.38 23.20
CA ASP A 271 -0.01 0.07 23.21
C ASP A 271 0.56 0.56 21.85
N ARG A 272 1.47 -0.18 21.26
CA ARG A 272 2.01 0.14 19.92
C ARG A 272 0.91 0.06 18.84
N PHE A 273 0.05 -0.95 18.88
CA PHE A 273 -1.10 -1.04 17.96
C PHE A 273 -2.09 0.10 18.16
N ARG A 274 -2.33 0.53 19.40
CA ARG A 274 -3.19 1.68 19.71
C ARG A 274 -2.62 2.99 19.19
N GLN A 275 -1.29 3.16 19.19
CA GLN A 275 -0.65 4.37 18.67
C GLN A 275 -0.82 4.48 17.15
N ASP A 276 -0.40 3.46 16.41
CA ASP A 276 -0.58 3.36 14.97
C ASP A 276 -0.38 1.91 14.50
N ALA A 277 -1.47 1.19 14.31
CA ALA A 277 -1.45 -0.21 13.93
C ALA A 277 -0.76 -0.43 12.56
N ARG A 278 -0.82 0.55 11.66
CA ARG A 278 -0.20 0.49 10.33
C ARG A 278 1.32 0.50 10.38
N SER A 279 1.88 1.17 11.37
CA SER A 279 3.34 1.29 11.52
C SER A 279 3.99 0.05 12.15
N LEU A 280 3.19 -0.80 12.82
CA LEU A 280 3.70 -1.96 13.52
C LEU A 280 3.80 -3.18 12.61
N ARG A 281 5.03 -3.69 12.44
CA ARG A 281 5.30 -4.94 11.74
C ARG A 281 5.71 -6.01 12.74
N LEU A 282 4.98 -7.11 12.76
CA LEU A 282 5.34 -8.29 13.53
C LEU A 282 6.38 -9.10 12.74
N LYS A 283 7.54 -9.39 13.36
CA LYS A 283 8.66 -10.07 12.71
C LYS A 283 9.09 -11.28 13.52
N GLU A 284 9.49 -12.34 12.81
CA GLU A 284 10.10 -13.51 13.42
C GLU A 284 11.38 -13.13 14.17
N GLY A 285 11.59 -13.73 15.35
CA GLY A 285 12.74 -13.44 16.20
C GLY A 285 12.61 -12.20 17.09
N GLU A 286 11.81 -11.21 16.70
CA GLU A 286 11.50 -10.03 17.52
C GLU A 286 10.25 -10.26 18.41
N HIS A 287 9.28 -11.00 17.89
CA HIS A 287 8.00 -11.24 18.55
C HIS A 287 7.80 -12.75 18.76
N MET A 288 7.31 -13.11 19.93
CA MET A 288 7.00 -14.53 20.24
C MET A 288 5.53 -14.82 19.88
N VAL A 289 5.29 -16.02 19.36
CA VAL A 289 3.94 -16.46 18.96
C VAL A 289 2.93 -16.34 20.11
N ASP A 290 3.34 -16.71 21.33
CA ASP A 290 2.48 -16.64 22.52
C ASP A 290 2.16 -15.19 22.89
N ASP A 291 3.08 -14.23 22.72
CA ASP A 291 2.83 -12.81 22.98
C ASP A 291 1.83 -12.24 21.96
N VAL A 292 1.99 -12.57 20.67
CA VAL A 292 1.08 -12.11 19.60
C VAL A 292 -0.31 -12.71 19.78
N SER A 293 -0.42 -14.00 20.05
CA SER A 293 -1.71 -14.66 20.28
C SER A 293 -2.45 -14.08 21.49
N ASN A 294 -1.71 -13.74 22.56
CA ASN A 294 -2.30 -13.10 23.74
C ASN A 294 -2.63 -11.61 23.50
N THR A 295 -1.90 -10.93 22.62
CA THR A 295 -2.25 -9.57 22.18
C THR A 295 -3.61 -9.57 21.48
N LEU A 296 -3.89 -10.52 20.59
CA LEU A 296 -5.19 -10.68 19.94
C LEU A 296 -6.33 -10.90 20.96
N LYS A 297 -6.14 -11.81 21.92
CA LYS A 297 -7.13 -12.05 22.98
C LYS A 297 -7.36 -10.81 23.85
N ARG A 298 -6.29 -10.14 24.24
CA ARG A 298 -6.37 -8.92 25.05
C ARG A 298 -7.10 -7.81 24.35
N PHE A 299 -6.86 -7.62 23.06
CA PHE A 299 -7.60 -6.66 22.23
C PHE A 299 -9.12 -6.86 22.35
N PHE A 300 -9.63 -8.10 22.18
CA PHE A 300 -11.06 -8.37 22.28
C PHE A 300 -11.61 -8.20 23.70
N ARG A 301 -10.83 -8.52 24.73
CA ARG A 301 -11.24 -8.33 26.13
C ARG A 301 -11.36 -6.88 26.54
N GLU A 302 -10.56 -6.00 25.94
CA GLU A 302 -10.51 -4.58 26.25
C GLU A 302 -11.45 -3.73 25.37
N LEU A 303 -12.15 -4.32 24.41
CA LEU A 303 -13.16 -3.62 23.59
C LEU A 303 -14.31 -3.17 24.48
N LYS A 304 -14.65 -1.86 24.46
CA LYS A 304 -15.65 -1.26 25.33
C LYS A 304 -17.07 -1.83 25.12
N ASP A 305 -17.42 -2.14 23.86
CA ASP A 305 -18.75 -2.68 23.50
C ASP A 305 -18.71 -4.17 23.13
N GLY A 306 -17.53 -4.80 23.23
CA GLY A 306 -17.32 -6.18 22.80
C GLY A 306 -17.48 -6.39 21.29
N LEU A 307 -17.25 -7.63 20.86
CA LEU A 307 -17.39 -8.00 19.44
C LEU A 307 -18.86 -8.18 19.04
N PHE A 308 -19.70 -8.70 19.94
CA PHE A 308 -21.12 -8.99 19.73
C PHE A 308 -22.04 -7.84 20.10
N THR A 309 -21.51 -6.70 20.45
CA THR A 309 -22.18 -5.54 21.06
C THR A 309 -22.84 -5.83 22.40
N SER A 310 -22.85 -4.91 23.32
CA SER A 310 -23.50 -5.10 24.63
C SER A 310 -25.01 -5.27 24.53
N GLU A 311 -25.62 -4.72 23.47
CA GLU A 311 -27.05 -4.81 23.22
C GLU A 311 -27.48 -6.21 22.74
N ASP A 312 -26.71 -6.83 21.83
CA ASP A 312 -27.07 -8.10 21.20
C ASP A 312 -26.40 -9.33 21.83
N SER A 313 -25.39 -9.15 22.67
CA SER A 313 -24.58 -10.23 23.26
C SER A 313 -25.43 -11.34 23.89
N GLN A 314 -26.50 -10.99 24.63
CA GLN A 314 -27.38 -11.97 25.25
C GLN A 314 -28.16 -12.81 24.22
N SER A 315 -28.50 -12.22 23.07
CA SER A 315 -29.20 -12.94 21.99
C SER A 315 -28.34 -14.03 21.37
N TRP A 316 -27.03 -13.80 21.24
CA TRP A 316 -26.05 -14.80 20.79
C TRP A 316 -25.93 -15.97 21.78
N LEU A 317 -25.93 -15.68 23.09
CA LEU A 317 -25.90 -16.73 24.11
C LEU A 317 -27.21 -17.55 24.13
N ASN A 318 -28.35 -16.90 24.00
CA ASN A 318 -29.66 -17.59 23.98
C ASN A 318 -29.81 -18.52 22.77
N ALA A 319 -29.15 -18.22 21.64
CA ALA A 319 -29.17 -19.07 20.45
C ALA A 319 -28.61 -20.48 20.71
N THR A 320 -27.69 -20.62 21.69
CA THR A 320 -27.11 -21.92 22.07
C THR A 320 -28.14 -22.92 22.63
N ASP A 321 -29.25 -22.44 23.17
CA ASP A 321 -30.29 -23.26 23.78
C ASP A 321 -31.31 -23.83 22.77
N ILE A 322 -31.27 -23.39 21.51
CA ILE A 322 -32.08 -23.88 20.43
C ILE A 322 -31.68 -25.32 20.13
N GLN A 323 -32.67 -26.24 20.21
CA GLN A 323 -32.42 -27.69 20.05
C GLN A 323 -32.35 -28.13 18.59
N ASP A 324 -33.10 -27.49 17.71
CA ASP A 324 -33.05 -27.78 16.27
C ASP A 324 -31.81 -27.09 15.65
N GLU A 325 -30.95 -27.89 15.05
CA GLU A 325 -29.67 -27.40 14.51
C GLU A 325 -29.86 -26.42 13.34
N ASN A 326 -30.86 -26.64 12.49
CA ASN A 326 -31.15 -25.75 11.37
C ASN A 326 -31.73 -24.42 11.85
N GLU A 327 -32.66 -24.49 12.83
CA GLU A 327 -33.20 -23.27 13.44
C GLU A 327 -32.10 -22.47 14.16
N LYS A 328 -31.18 -23.14 14.86
CA LYS A 328 -30.04 -22.54 15.51
C LYS A 328 -29.13 -21.82 14.49
N ILE A 329 -28.79 -22.48 13.38
CA ILE A 329 -27.95 -21.87 12.31
C ILE A 329 -28.65 -20.66 11.70
N GLU A 330 -29.94 -20.74 11.41
CA GLU A 330 -30.67 -19.58 10.89
C GLU A 330 -30.75 -18.41 11.90
N GLN A 331 -30.85 -18.72 13.19
CA GLN A 331 -30.79 -17.69 14.21
C GLN A 331 -29.42 -17.00 14.26
N TYR A 332 -28.32 -17.75 14.15
CA TYR A 332 -26.98 -17.15 14.06
C TYR A 332 -26.80 -16.29 12.81
N LYS A 333 -27.34 -16.68 11.66
CA LYS A 333 -27.33 -15.86 10.44
C LYS A 333 -28.08 -14.53 10.65
N LEU A 334 -29.26 -14.58 11.26
CA LEU A 334 -30.04 -13.37 11.56
C LEU A 334 -29.29 -12.44 12.50
N LEU A 335 -28.61 -12.98 13.52
CA LEU A 335 -27.79 -12.19 14.44
C LEU A 335 -26.55 -11.59 13.72
N LEU A 336 -25.92 -12.35 12.83
CA LEU A 336 -24.79 -11.92 12.03
C LEU A 336 -25.16 -10.75 11.12
N ASP A 337 -26.36 -10.76 10.53
CA ASP A 337 -26.83 -9.68 9.65
C ASP A 337 -27.20 -8.39 10.42
N LYS A 338 -27.48 -8.50 11.70
CA LYS A 338 -27.73 -7.33 12.58
C LYS A 338 -26.46 -6.65 13.05
N LEU A 339 -25.33 -7.37 13.06
CA LEU A 339 -24.07 -6.78 13.53
C LEU A 339 -23.64 -5.58 12.68
N PRO A 340 -23.07 -4.53 13.31
CA PRO A 340 -22.41 -3.48 12.58
C PRO A 340 -21.35 -4.05 11.61
N HIS A 341 -21.19 -3.41 10.48
CA HIS A 341 -20.35 -3.94 9.38
C HIS A 341 -18.92 -4.32 9.80
N VAL A 342 -18.30 -3.51 10.67
CA VAL A 342 -16.95 -3.78 11.19
C VAL A 342 -16.94 -4.99 12.13
N ASN A 343 -17.96 -5.12 12.98
CA ASN A 343 -18.10 -6.26 13.89
C ASN A 343 -18.30 -7.56 13.11
N LYS A 344 -19.19 -7.54 12.10
CA LYS A 344 -19.41 -8.68 11.21
C LYS A 344 -18.14 -9.12 10.52
N ALA A 345 -17.44 -8.21 9.84
CA ALA A 345 -16.18 -8.50 9.14
C ALA A 345 -15.08 -9.01 10.09
N THR A 346 -15.03 -8.47 11.31
CA THR A 346 -14.07 -8.92 12.33
C THR A 346 -14.38 -10.31 12.82
N LEU A 347 -15.66 -10.63 13.06
CA LEU A 347 -16.12 -11.96 13.48
C LEU A 347 -15.83 -12.99 12.38
N GLU A 348 -16.18 -12.69 11.13
CA GLU A 348 -15.87 -13.56 9.97
C GLU A 348 -14.38 -13.86 9.87
N THR A 349 -13.52 -12.83 9.98
CA THR A 349 -12.06 -12.99 9.94
C THR A 349 -11.56 -13.88 11.08
N LEU A 350 -12.06 -13.67 12.29
CA LEU A 350 -11.65 -14.44 13.47
C LEU A 350 -12.11 -15.88 13.40
N ILE A 351 -13.38 -16.14 13.10
CA ILE A 351 -13.92 -17.50 13.04
C ILE A 351 -13.27 -18.30 11.90
N ASN A 352 -13.02 -17.68 10.74
CA ASN A 352 -12.22 -18.29 9.67
C ASN A 352 -10.86 -18.74 10.20
N HIS A 353 -10.17 -17.88 10.92
CA HIS A 353 -8.86 -18.18 11.50
C HIS A 353 -8.95 -19.33 12.51
N LEU A 354 -9.92 -19.31 13.43
CA LEU A 354 -10.11 -20.37 14.44
C LEU A 354 -10.46 -21.72 13.79
N TYR A 355 -11.26 -21.69 12.73
CA TYR A 355 -11.53 -22.88 11.92
C TYR A 355 -10.23 -23.43 11.30
N CYS A 356 -9.37 -22.58 10.76
CA CYS A 356 -8.07 -23.03 10.24
C CYS A 356 -7.17 -23.60 11.35
N VAL A 357 -7.12 -22.96 12.52
CA VAL A 357 -6.33 -23.47 13.67
C VAL A 357 -6.78 -24.85 14.10
N GLN A 358 -8.11 -25.08 14.17
CA GLN A 358 -8.68 -26.38 14.49
C GLN A 358 -8.27 -27.48 13.49
N CYS A 359 -8.18 -27.14 12.19
CA CYS A 359 -7.76 -28.10 11.16
C CYS A 359 -6.33 -28.66 11.39
N PHE A 360 -5.53 -27.99 12.20
CA PHE A 360 -4.16 -28.42 12.60
C PHE A 360 -4.09 -28.92 14.05
N SER A 361 -5.24 -29.31 14.65
CA SER A 361 -5.34 -29.70 16.06
C SER A 361 -4.50 -30.92 16.46
N GLU A 362 -4.20 -31.82 15.54
CA GLU A 362 -3.27 -32.95 15.78
C GLU A 362 -1.87 -32.48 16.18
N GLN A 363 -1.46 -31.31 15.68
CA GLN A 363 -0.12 -30.75 15.93
C GLN A 363 -0.14 -29.72 17.05
N ASN A 364 -1.09 -28.79 17.03
CA ASN A 364 -1.14 -27.69 17.98
C ASN A 364 -1.96 -28.00 19.25
N GLN A 365 -2.64 -29.14 19.33
CA GLN A 365 -3.48 -29.58 20.45
C GLN A 365 -4.66 -28.62 20.76
N MET A 366 -5.06 -27.81 19.76
CA MET A 366 -6.18 -26.88 19.87
C MET A 366 -7.36 -27.32 19.00
N ASN A 367 -8.12 -28.28 19.52
CA ASN A 367 -9.36 -28.73 18.94
C ASN A 367 -10.50 -27.69 19.14
N LEU A 368 -11.64 -27.95 18.53
CA LEU A 368 -12.84 -27.10 18.62
C LEU A 368 -13.17 -26.68 20.05
N HIS A 369 -13.25 -27.64 20.96
CA HIS A 369 -13.59 -27.42 22.37
C HIS A 369 -12.53 -26.57 23.10
N ASN A 370 -11.24 -26.82 22.88
CA ASN A 370 -10.17 -26.02 23.48
C ASN A 370 -10.19 -24.58 23.01
N LEU A 371 -10.50 -24.32 21.73
CA LEU A 371 -10.64 -22.97 21.19
C LEU A 371 -11.87 -22.27 21.78
N ALA A 372 -12.99 -22.98 21.88
CA ALA A 372 -14.23 -22.46 22.46
C ALA A 372 -14.06 -22.01 23.93
N ILE A 373 -13.39 -22.82 24.75
CA ILE A 373 -13.07 -22.47 26.15
C ILE A 373 -12.25 -21.20 26.25
N VAL A 374 -11.29 -20.99 25.33
CA VAL A 374 -10.42 -19.81 25.36
C VAL A 374 -11.13 -18.57 24.84
N PHE A 375 -11.86 -18.69 23.73
CA PHE A 375 -12.44 -17.54 23.03
C PHE A 375 -13.86 -17.18 23.54
N GLY A 376 -14.64 -18.08 24.12
CA GLY A 376 -15.93 -17.77 24.71
C GLY A 376 -15.83 -16.62 25.73
N PRO A 377 -15.10 -16.80 26.84
CA PRO A 377 -14.93 -15.71 27.82
C PRO A 377 -14.19 -14.48 27.27
N THR A 378 -13.38 -14.66 26.24
CA THR A 378 -12.64 -13.56 25.61
C THR A 378 -13.55 -12.64 24.81
N LEU A 379 -14.45 -13.21 23.98
CA LEU A 379 -15.28 -12.45 23.05
C LEU A 379 -16.57 -11.92 23.69
N PHE A 380 -17.14 -12.69 24.65
CA PHE A 380 -18.30 -12.28 25.44
C PHE A 380 -17.91 -11.50 26.72
N GLN A 381 -16.64 -11.36 27.01
CA GLN A 381 -16.12 -10.65 28.19
C GLN A 381 -16.68 -11.15 29.52
N THR A 382 -16.86 -12.47 29.62
CA THR A 382 -17.39 -13.14 30.83
C THR A 382 -16.28 -13.71 31.71
N ASP A 383 -16.63 -14.12 32.95
CA ASP A 383 -15.68 -14.59 33.98
C ASP A 383 -15.05 -15.96 33.74
N GLY A 384 -15.23 -16.58 32.57
CA GLY A 384 -14.65 -17.89 32.26
C GLY A 384 -15.34 -19.08 32.94
N GLN A 385 -16.32 -18.86 33.82
CA GLN A 385 -17.19 -19.88 34.40
C GLN A 385 -18.47 -20.06 33.58
N ASP A 386 -18.71 -19.19 32.61
CA ASP A 386 -19.85 -19.24 31.71
C ASP A 386 -19.59 -20.18 30.53
N TYR A 387 -20.04 -21.42 30.66
CA TYR A 387 -19.95 -22.43 29.61
C TYR A 387 -20.80 -22.08 28.38
N THR A 388 -21.78 -21.20 28.49
CA THR A 388 -22.67 -20.79 27.40
C THR A 388 -21.90 -19.97 26.36
N ALA A 389 -21.03 -19.08 26.81
CA ALA A 389 -20.15 -18.33 25.92
C ALA A 389 -19.22 -19.25 25.10
N GLY A 390 -18.71 -20.32 25.72
CA GLY A 390 -17.93 -21.35 25.05
C GLY A 390 -18.77 -22.08 23.99
N ARG A 391 -20.01 -22.50 24.31
CA ARG A 391 -20.92 -23.17 23.36
C ARG A 391 -21.21 -22.30 22.13
N ALA A 392 -21.45 -21.01 22.33
CA ALA A 392 -21.69 -20.11 21.19
C ALA A 392 -20.50 -20.07 20.21
N ILE A 393 -19.27 -20.02 20.72
CA ILE A 393 -18.07 -20.03 19.89
C ILE A 393 -17.86 -21.42 19.24
N GLU A 394 -18.16 -22.50 19.95
CA GLU A 394 -18.12 -23.87 19.44
C GLU A 394 -19.08 -24.03 18.26
N ASP A 395 -20.34 -23.60 18.39
CA ASP A 395 -21.34 -23.59 17.31
C ASP A 395 -20.86 -22.78 16.09
N LEU A 396 -20.30 -21.56 16.30
CA LEU A 396 -19.84 -20.71 15.21
C LEU A 396 -18.66 -21.33 14.42
N ILE A 397 -17.72 -21.99 15.11
CA ILE A 397 -16.59 -22.67 14.45
C ILE A 397 -17.07 -23.96 13.77
N GLN A 398 -17.92 -24.75 14.44
CA GLN A 398 -18.44 -26.01 13.92
C GLN A 398 -19.24 -25.81 12.65
N HIS A 399 -20.13 -24.83 12.64
CA HIS A 399 -21.02 -24.51 11.51
C HIS A 399 -20.47 -23.37 10.64
N TYR A 400 -19.17 -23.06 10.74
CA TYR A 400 -18.51 -21.95 10.04
C TYR A 400 -18.91 -21.85 8.56
N LYS A 401 -18.84 -22.97 7.83
CA LYS A 401 -19.12 -22.99 6.40
C LYS A 401 -20.55 -22.56 6.06
N VAL A 402 -21.52 -22.94 6.89
CA VAL A 402 -22.96 -22.71 6.64
C VAL A 402 -23.39 -21.33 7.14
N ILE A 403 -22.94 -20.92 8.35
CA ILE A 403 -23.31 -19.64 8.93
C ILE A 403 -22.74 -18.49 8.11
N PHE A 404 -21.48 -18.60 7.67
CA PHE A 404 -20.77 -17.54 6.94
C PHE A 404 -20.78 -17.75 5.41
N GLU A 405 -21.56 -18.72 4.89
CA GLU A 405 -21.71 -19.01 3.46
C GLU A 405 -20.38 -19.13 2.69
N VAL A 406 -19.45 -19.88 3.28
CA VAL A 406 -18.06 -19.96 2.81
C VAL A 406 -17.92 -20.76 1.52
N ASP A 407 -17.19 -20.23 0.55
CA ASP A 407 -16.77 -20.98 -0.63
C ASP A 407 -15.75 -22.07 -0.24
N GLU A 408 -16.16 -23.32 -0.34
CA GLU A 408 -15.31 -24.47 -0.01
C GLU A 408 -14.04 -24.56 -0.86
N GLN A 409 -14.09 -24.12 -2.11
CA GLN A 409 -12.89 -24.13 -2.97
C GLN A 409 -11.86 -23.13 -2.47
N GLN A 410 -12.31 -21.96 -2.05
CA GLN A 410 -11.46 -20.90 -1.50
C GLN A 410 -10.88 -21.33 -0.15
N LEU A 411 -11.69 -21.93 0.73
CA LEU A 411 -11.24 -22.46 2.01
C LEU A 411 -10.19 -23.57 1.85
N ASN A 412 -10.44 -24.53 0.97
CA ASN A 412 -9.47 -25.60 0.69
C ASN A 412 -8.15 -25.05 0.11
N LYS A 413 -8.21 -23.98 -0.68
CA LYS A 413 -7.02 -23.32 -1.18
C LYS A 413 -6.24 -22.66 -0.05
N GLN A 414 -6.93 -21.95 0.84
CA GLN A 414 -6.32 -21.31 2.02
C GLN A 414 -5.63 -22.36 2.93
N LEU A 415 -6.30 -23.47 3.21
CA LEU A 415 -5.70 -24.55 4.02
C LEU A 415 -4.46 -25.17 3.36
N LYS A 416 -4.45 -25.34 2.03
CA LYS A 416 -3.26 -25.78 1.29
C LYS A 416 -2.11 -24.79 1.36
N GLU A 417 -2.42 -23.49 1.26
CA GLU A 417 -1.40 -22.43 1.40
C GLU A 417 -0.77 -22.44 2.80
N ILE A 418 -1.59 -22.57 3.85
CA ILE A 418 -1.13 -22.70 5.23
C ILE A 418 -0.23 -23.94 5.39
N ASP A 419 -0.65 -25.11 4.86
CA ASP A 419 0.16 -26.33 4.90
C ASP A 419 1.48 -26.20 4.13
N GLN A 420 1.50 -25.49 3.02
CA GLN A 420 2.74 -25.17 2.29
C GLN A 420 3.69 -24.28 3.09
N ILE A 421 3.18 -23.23 3.74
CA ILE A 421 3.97 -22.36 4.62
C ILE A 421 4.58 -23.20 5.75
N ARG A 422 3.79 -24.07 6.39
CA ARG A 422 4.21 -24.99 7.41
C ARG A 422 5.36 -25.89 6.94
N ARG A 423 5.18 -26.59 5.80
CA ARG A 423 6.20 -27.49 5.24
C ARG A 423 7.50 -26.79 4.91
N LEU A 424 7.43 -25.58 4.36
CA LEU A 424 8.61 -24.77 4.06
C LEU A 424 9.39 -24.42 5.33
N ARG A 425 8.71 -24.25 6.47
CA ARG A 425 9.36 -23.98 7.76
C ARG A 425 9.94 -25.23 8.41
N GLU A 426 9.23 -26.36 8.37
CA GLU A 426 9.69 -27.65 8.93
C GLU A 426 10.92 -28.20 8.19
N THR A 427 11.01 -27.98 6.87
CA THR A 427 12.18 -28.36 6.07
C THR A 427 13.40 -27.46 6.32
N GLY A 428 13.31 -26.53 7.29
CA GLY A 428 14.39 -25.64 7.68
C GLY A 428 14.68 -24.61 6.59
N GLY A 429 14.17 -23.40 6.77
CA GLY A 429 14.43 -22.24 5.90
C GLY A 429 15.89 -21.81 5.82
N ASN A 430 16.84 -22.72 5.90
CA ASN A 430 18.27 -22.53 5.76
C ASN A 430 18.94 -23.63 4.94
N LYS A 431 18.23 -24.12 3.93
CA LYS A 431 18.87 -24.85 2.83
C LYS A 431 18.31 -24.31 1.53
N PHE A 432 18.64 -23.08 1.16
CA PHE A 432 19.23 -22.97 -0.17
C PHE A 432 20.31 -24.04 -0.21
N PRO A 433 20.28 -24.96 -1.19
CA PRO A 433 21.41 -25.82 -1.34
C PRO A 433 22.60 -24.89 -1.60
N THR A 434 23.42 -24.70 -0.59
CA THR A 434 24.82 -24.36 -0.80
C THR A 434 25.35 -25.56 -1.54
N HIS A 435 25.20 -25.55 -2.87
CA HIS A 435 26.04 -26.39 -3.70
C HIS A 435 27.47 -26.08 -3.28
N PRO A 436 28.29 -27.11 -3.02
CA PRO A 436 29.68 -26.89 -2.79
C PRO A 436 30.18 -26.06 -3.98
N ARG A 437 30.83 -24.96 -3.70
CA ARG A 437 31.59 -24.18 -4.65
C ARG A 437 32.65 -25.10 -5.24
N THR A 438 32.31 -25.81 -6.29
CA THR A 438 33.27 -26.23 -7.28
C THR A 438 33.44 -25.04 -8.21
N GLU A 439 34.49 -24.29 -7.93
CA GLU A 439 35.04 -23.33 -8.87
C GLU A 439 35.49 -24.10 -10.12
N GLN A 440 34.58 -24.25 -11.09
CA GLN A 440 34.92 -24.64 -12.43
C GLN A 440 34.77 -23.40 -13.29
N ASP A 441 35.92 -22.96 -13.80
CA ASP A 441 36.15 -21.79 -14.66
C ASP A 441 35.50 -21.89 -16.04
N GLY A 442 34.17 -21.89 -16.06
CA GLY A 442 33.44 -21.68 -17.31
C GLY A 442 33.14 -20.19 -17.52
N HIS A 443 33.44 -19.70 -18.70
CA HIS A 443 33.12 -18.35 -19.09
C HIS A 443 32.50 -18.31 -20.50
N PHE A 444 31.58 -17.37 -20.67
CA PHE A 444 30.93 -17.06 -21.94
C PHE A 444 31.39 -15.68 -22.42
N ILE A 445 31.65 -15.51 -23.71
CA ILE A 445 32.03 -14.23 -24.26
C ILE A 445 30.87 -13.67 -25.05
N CYS A 446 30.42 -12.48 -24.69
CA CYS A 446 29.29 -11.85 -25.33
C CYS A 446 29.53 -10.37 -25.67
N THR A 447 28.75 -9.87 -26.60
CA THR A 447 28.67 -8.44 -26.90
C THR A 447 27.56 -7.80 -26.09
N VAL A 448 27.91 -6.75 -25.37
CA VAL A 448 27.00 -5.92 -24.61
C VAL A 448 27.01 -4.52 -25.19
N TYR A 449 25.86 -3.90 -25.27
CA TYR A 449 25.70 -2.54 -25.78
C TYR A 449 25.70 -1.51 -24.64
N LEU A 450 26.26 -0.35 -24.91
CA LEU A 450 26.30 0.77 -23.99
C LEU A 450 25.67 2.00 -24.64
N GLU A 451 24.73 2.64 -23.96
CA GLU A 451 24.09 3.88 -24.38
C GLU A 451 24.87 5.08 -23.87
N GLU A 452 25.43 5.89 -24.77
CA GLU A 452 26.12 7.15 -24.44
C GLU A 452 25.18 8.37 -24.56
N ILE A 453 25.62 9.51 -24.01
CA ILE A 453 24.84 10.77 -23.82
C ILE A 453 24.26 11.39 -25.13
N LYS A 454 24.53 10.81 -26.30
CA LYS A 454 24.09 11.31 -27.62
C LYS A 454 23.37 10.28 -28.48
N ASP A 455 22.60 9.39 -27.88
CA ASP A 455 21.89 8.31 -28.59
C ASP A 455 22.78 7.41 -29.45
N THR A 456 24.07 7.40 -29.20
CA THR A 456 25.00 6.48 -29.83
C THR A 456 25.16 5.22 -29.00
N VAL A 457 24.87 4.08 -29.59
CA VAL A 457 25.04 2.77 -28.95
C VAL A 457 26.40 2.20 -29.34
N ILE A 458 27.23 1.88 -28.34
CA ILE A 458 28.57 1.32 -28.52
C ILE A 458 28.55 -0.15 -28.14
N GLU A 459 29.15 -0.96 -28.99
CA GLU A 459 29.36 -2.40 -28.74
C GLU A 459 30.58 -2.63 -27.86
N GLN A 460 30.46 -3.48 -26.86
CA GLN A 460 31.55 -3.91 -25.99
C GLN A 460 31.52 -5.43 -25.82
N SER A 461 32.60 -6.06 -26.14
CA SER A 461 32.77 -7.50 -25.87
C SER A 461 33.33 -7.70 -24.47
N VAL A 462 32.74 -8.66 -23.74
CA VAL A 462 33.09 -8.96 -22.37
C VAL A 462 33.03 -10.44 -22.08
N LYS A 463 33.91 -10.91 -21.20
CA LYS A 463 33.94 -12.27 -20.68
C LYS A 463 33.03 -12.37 -19.47
N VAL A 464 32.01 -13.22 -19.55
CA VAL A 464 31.00 -13.41 -18.50
C VAL A 464 31.19 -14.77 -17.84
N PRO A 465 31.79 -14.84 -16.65
CA PRO A 465 31.84 -16.08 -15.88
C PRO A 465 30.46 -16.45 -15.34
N GLY A 466 30.24 -17.73 -15.00
CA GLY A 466 28.95 -18.24 -14.54
C GLY A 466 28.41 -17.57 -13.27
N SER A 467 29.29 -17.00 -12.47
CA SER A 467 28.94 -16.30 -11.23
C SER A 467 28.65 -14.81 -11.40
N MET A 468 28.93 -14.22 -12.57
CA MET A 468 28.79 -12.76 -12.80
C MET A 468 27.37 -12.27 -12.64
N THR A 469 27.21 -11.25 -11.83
CA THR A 469 25.94 -10.54 -11.64
C THR A 469 25.75 -9.40 -12.61
N ALA A 470 24.51 -8.91 -12.76
CA ALA A 470 24.20 -7.76 -13.60
C ALA A 470 24.93 -6.48 -13.13
N ALA A 471 25.13 -6.31 -11.81
CA ALA A 471 25.90 -5.21 -11.29
C ALA A 471 27.39 -5.32 -11.68
N GLU A 472 28.00 -6.50 -11.53
CA GLU A 472 29.40 -6.73 -11.89
C GLU A 472 29.63 -6.47 -13.38
N LEU A 473 28.76 -6.97 -14.25
CA LEU A 473 28.81 -6.68 -15.69
C LEU A 473 28.70 -5.18 -15.97
N THR A 474 27.72 -4.51 -15.37
CA THR A 474 27.48 -3.07 -15.56
C THR A 474 28.72 -2.26 -15.23
N TYR A 475 29.26 -2.44 -14.03
CA TYR A 475 30.40 -1.65 -13.57
C TYR A 475 31.71 -2.04 -14.27
N GLU A 476 31.86 -3.29 -14.72
CA GLU A 476 33.00 -3.69 -15.55
C GLU A 476 33.01 -2.95 -16.87
N ILE A 477 31.87 -2.84 -17.56
CA ILE A 477 31.76 -2.09 -18.82
C ILE A 477 32.03 -0.60 -18.61
N LEU A 478 31.50 0.00 -17.54
CA LEU A 478 31.75 1.42 -17.22
C LEU A 478 33.22 1.70 -16.96
N ASP A 479 33.90 0.81 -16.23
CA ASP A 479 35.33 0.93 -15.94
C ASP A 479 36.18 0.73 -17.21
N LEU A 480 35.86 -0.27 -18.05
CA LEU A 480 36.55 -0.50 -19.34
C LEU A 480 36.43 0.73 -20.25
N ARG A 481 35.32 1.43 -20.20
CA ARG A 481 35.06 2.64 -20.98
C ARG A 481 35.47 3.93 -20.28
N LYS A 482 36.00 3.84 -19.08
CA LYS A 482 36.44 5.00 -18.26
C LYS A 482 35.32 6.03 -18.02
N ILE A 483 34.09 5.57 -17.89
CA ILE A 483 32.94 6.40 -17.61
C ILE A 483 32.91 6.72 -16.11
N SER A 484 32.94 8.01 -15.78
CA SER A 484 32.76 8.47 -14.42
C SER A 484 31.28 8.39 -14.04
N PHE A 485 30.97 7.82 -12.89
CA PHE A 485 29.60 7.71 -12.42
C PHE A 485 29.50 7.94 -10.90
N THR A 486 28.33 8.37 -10.46
CA THR A 486 27.96 8.53 -9.07
C THR A 486 26.93 7.47 -8.67
N GLU A 487 26.72 7.26 -7.37
CA GLU A 487 25.70 6.31 -6.88
C GLU A 487 24.28 6.66 -7.35
N LYS A 488 24.02 7.95 -7.62
CA LYS A 488 22.72 8.44 -8.11
C LYS A 488 22.51 8.30 -9.62
N ASP A 489 23.49 7.82 -10.35
CA ASP A 489 23.35 7.63 -11.79
C ASP A 489 22.54 6.37 -12.15
N TYR A 490 22.37 5.44 -11.21
CA TYR A 490 21.56 4.21 -11.34
C TYR A 490 21.84 3.44 -12.65
N TRP A 491 23.11 3.20 -12.97
CA TRP A 491 23.47 2.41 -14.12
C TRP A 491 23.04 0.95 -13.96
N CYS A 492 22.31 0.42 -14.93
CA CYS A 492 21.76 -0.93 -14.92
C CYS A 492 22.05 -1.64 -16.24
N CYS A 493 22.15 -2.96 -16.20
CA CYS A 493 22.07 -3.81 -17.36
C CYS A 493 20.60 -4.07 -17.69
N TRP A 494 20.24 -3.85 -18.95
CA TRP A 494 18.88 -4.04 -19.47
C TRP A 494 18.85 -5.19 -20.48
N GLU A 495 17.85 -6.03 -20.37
CA GLU A 495 17.47 -6.96 -21.42
C GLU A 495 16.47 -6.25 -22.34
N VAL A 496 16.84 -6.12 -23.63
CA VAL A 496 16.02 -5.43 -24.63
C VAL A 496 15.61 -6.40 -25.70
N CYS A 497 14.31 -6.49 -26.01
CA CYS A 497 13.76 -7.31 -27.08
C CYS A 497 13.16 -6.41 -28.16
N SER A 498 13.88 -6.30 -29.30
CA SER A 498 13.46 -5.46 -30.44
C SER A 498 12.16 -5.93 -31.07
N LYS A 499 11.97 -7.25 -31.19
CA LYS A 499 10.77 -7.85 -31.77
C LYS A 499 9.50 -7.60 -30.97
N GLU A 500 9.62 -7.62 -29.66
CA GLU A 500 8.48 -7.40 -28.73
C GLU A 500 8.28 -5.91 -28.40
N GLU A 501 9.21 -5.05 -28.81
CA GLU A 501 9.26 -3.62 -28.41
C GLU A 501 9.23 -3.46 -26.89
N THR A 502 9.96 -4.34 -26.17
CA THR A 502 9.95 -4.40 -24.70
C THR A 502 11.36 -4.43 -24.14
N GLU A 503 11.51 -3.94 -22.92
CA GLU A 503 12.77 -3.95 -22.19
C GLU A 503 12.55 -4.16 -20.69
N ARG A 504 13.52 -4.73 -19.99
CA ARG A 504 13.53 -4.79 -18.54
C ARG A 504 14.91 -4.53 -17.94
N PRO A 505 15.04 -3.77 -16.88
CA PRO A 505 16.27 -3.69 -16.12
C PRO A 505 16.47 -5.01 -15.34
N LEU A 506 17.66 -5.55 -15.38
CA LEU A 506 18.05 -6.69 -14.57
C LEU A 506 18.27 -6.23 -13.13
N HIS A 507 17.81 -7.02 -12.17
CA HIS A 507 18.15 -6.75 -10.77
C HIS A 507 19.68 -6.90 -10.57
N TYR A 508 20.26 -6.08 -9.73
CA TYR A 508 21.72 -6.03 -9.55
C TYR A 508 22.34 -7.38 -9.11
N GLU A 509 21.57 -8.24 -8.44
CA GLU A 509 21.99 -9.59 -8.04
C GLU A 509 21.67 -10.67 -9.08
N GLU A 510 20.94 -10.38 -10.17
CA GLU A 510 20.66 -11.38 -11.21
C GLU A 510 21.94 -11.84 -11.87
N ARG A 511 22.06 -13.16 -12.05
CA ARG A 511 23.19 -13.76 -12.80
C ARG A 511 22.97 -13.56 -14.28
N VAL A 512 24.00 -13.08 -14.97
CA VAL A 512 23.91 -12.72 -16.40
C VAL A 512 23.92 -13.93 -17.31
N LEU A 513 24.71 -14.97 -16.98
CA LEU A 513 24.89 -16.12 -17.84
C LEU A 513 23.60 -16.90 -18.13
N PRO A 514 22.72 -17.19 -17.19
CA PRO A 514 21.42 -17.81 -17.48
C PRO A 514 20.53 -16.97 -18.40
N ILE A 515 20.60 -15.65 -18.27
CA ILE A 515 19.86 -14.73 -19.13
C ILE A 515 20.38 -14.77 -20.55
N LEU A 516 21.71 -14.70 -20.75
CA LEU A 516 22.36 -14.83 -22.05
C LEU A 516 22.01 -16.16 -22.75
N HIS A 517 21.84 -17.22 -21.97
CA HIS A 517 21.47 -18.53 -22.50
C HIS A 517 19.99 -18.62 -22.92
N SER A 518 19.10 -17.88 -22.23
CA SER A 518 17.66 -17.86 -22.53
C SER A 518 17.25 -16.76 -23.51
N ILE A 519 18.13 -15.79 -23.78
CA ILE A 519 17.84 -14.62 -24.61
C ILE A 519 17.70 -15.05 -26.10
N GLY A 520 16.64 -14.57 -26.75
CA GLY A 520 16.42 -14.87 -28.19
C GLY A 520 17.30 -14.05 -29.12
N THR A 521 17.35 -14.44 -30.40
CA THR A 521 18.16 -13.79 -31.43
C THR A 521 17.83 -12.31 -31.66
N GLU A 522 16.64 -11.89 -31.35
CA GLU A 522 16.15 -10.50 -31.47
C GLU A 522 16.29 -9.69 -30.18
N SER A 523 17.00 -10.23 -29.20
CA SER A 523 17.21 -9.61 -27.91
C SER A 523 18.68 -9.41 -27.61
N PHE A 524 19.02 -8.41 -26.79
CA PHE A 524 20.39 -8.08 -26.45
C PHE A 524 20.47 -7.40 -25.07
N LEU A 525 21.67 -7.36 -24.51
CA LEU A 525 21.94 -6.63 -23.26
C LEU A 525 22.42 -5.21 -23.56
N LEU A 526 21.81 -4.24 -22.85
CA LEU A 526 22.10 -2.82 -22.97
C LEU A 526 22.41 -2.24 -21.59
N ILE A 527 23.54 -1.59 -21.46
CA ILE A 527 23.89 -0.84 -20.25
C ILE A 527 23.47 0.61 -20.44
N LYS A 528 22.55 1.07 -19.61
CA LYS A 528 22.06 2.45 -19.58
C LYS A 528 21.62 2.84 -18.19
N LYS A 529 21.45 4.14 -17.98
CA LYS A 529 20.90 4.67 -16.72
C LYS A 529 19.42 4.29 -16.58
N HIS A 530 18.98 4.06 -15.34
CA HIS A 530 17.57 3.85 -15.02
C HIS A 530 16.91 5.17 -14.65
N PRO A 531 16.19 5.85 -15.56
CA PRO A 531 15.74 7.23 -15.36
C PRO A 531 14.69 7.37 -14.24
N ALA A 532 13.99 6.28 -13.95
CA ALA A 532 12.92 6.27 -12.94
C ALA A 532 13.36 5.70 -11.58
N MET A 533 14.61 5.25 -11.41
CA MET A 533 15.03 4.54 -10.20
C MET A 533 14.85 5.38 -8.95
N ASP A 534 15.23 6.66 -8.98
CA ASP A 534 15.10 7.56 -7.84
C ASP A 534 13.63 7.69 -7.37
N SER A 535 12.72 7.93 -8.32
CA SER A 535 11.28 8.00 -8.00
C SER A 535 10.71 6.67 -7.53
N MET A 536 11.19 5.55 -8.06
CA MET A 536 10.81 4.20 -7.61
C MET A 536 11.25 3.95 -6.15
N LEU A 537 12.48 4.32 -5.81
CA LEU A 537 12.99 4.18 -4.44
C LEU A 537 12.26 5.08 -3.46
N ILE A 538 11.94 6.32 -3.84
CA ILE A 538 11.11 7.23 -3.04
C ILE A 538 9.73 6.62 -2.80
N TYR A 539 9.08 6.12 -3.86
CA TYR A 539 7.79 5.45 -3.76
C TYR A 539 7.83 4.25 -2.80
N LEU A 540 8.81 3.36 -2.95
CA LEU A 540 8.95 2.19 -2.08
C LEU A 540 9.28 2.58 -0.64
N ALA A 541 10.08 3.63 -0.42
CA ALA A 541 10.39 4.15 0.90
C ALA A 541 9.16 4.79 1.59
N SER A 542 8.21 5.28 0.80
CA SER A 542 6.94 5.82 1.33
C SER A 542 5.94 4.75 1.73
N LYS A 543 6.16 3.48 1.32
CA LYS A 543 5.29 2.35 1.63
C LYS A 543 5.78 1.55 2.83
N MET A 544 4.85 1.14 3.67
CA MET A 544 5.12 0.19 4.76
C MET A 544 4.94 -1.26 4.33
N ASP A 545 4.26 -1.49 3.23
CA ASP A 545 3.93 -2.81 2.71
C ASP A 545 4.19 -2.89 1.21
N SER A 546 4.76 -4.02 0.74
CA SER A 546 4.97 -4.28 -0.68
C SER A 546 3.75 -4.92 -1.31
N SER A 547 2.58 -4.32 -1.12
CA SER A 547 1.34 -4.72 -1.78
C SER A 547 0.79 -3.60 -2.65
N LYS A 548 0.10 -3.96 -3.74
CA LYS A 548 -0.59 -3.01 -4.61
C LYS A 548 -1.81 -3.67 -5.21
N HIS A 549 -2.88 -2.91 -5.33
CA HIS A 549 -4.07 -3.34 -6.03
C HIS A 549 -4.67 -2.20 -6.85
N GLY A 550 -5.37 -2.55 -7.92
CA GLY A 550 -5.96 -1.57 -8.82
C GLY A 550 -6.53 -2.21 -10.07
N ILE A 551 -7.19 -1.37 -10.88
CA ILE A 551 -7.74 -1.78 -12.17
C ILE A 551 -6.67 -1.54 -13.23
N MET A 552 -6.40 -2.56 -14.04
CA MET A 552 -5.57 -2.44 -15.24
C MET A 552 -6.28 -3.08 -16.43
N LYS A 553 -5.97 -2.63 -17.62
CA LYS A 553 -6.47 -3.23 -18.85
C LYS A 553 -5.61 -4.44 -19.20
N PHE A 554 -6.23 -5.60 -19.18
CA PHE A 554 -5.60 -6.91 -19.37
C PHE A 554 -5.88 -7.45 -20.78
N ARG A 555 -4.86 -8.04 -21.39
CA ARG A 555 -4.96 -8.80 -22.64
C ARG A 555 -4.04 -10.00 -22.60
N GLU A 556 -4.58 -11.18 -22.90
CA GLU A 556 -3.82 -12.42 -22.99
C GLU A 556 -3.47 -12.74 -24.45
N GLU A 557 -2.26 -13.24 -24.69
CA GLU A 557 -1.89 -13.82 -25.97
C GLU A 557 -2.24 -15.32 -25.94
N ARG A 558 -3.31 -15.71 -26.62
CA ARG A 558 -3.69 -17.12 -26.74
C ARG A 558 -3.10 -17.69 -28.01
N SER A 559 -2.30 -18.75 -27.86
CA SER A 559 -1.86 -19.56 -28.98
C SER A 559 -3.00 -20.53 -29.39
N ILE A 560 -3.69 -20.22 -30.46
CA ILE A 560 -4.59 -21.20 -31.10
C ILE A 560 -3.77 -21.92 -32.18
N LEU A 561 -3.52 -23.22 -31.99
CA LEU A 561 -2.83 -24.11 -32.95
C LEU A 561 -1.39 -23.71 -33.32
N GLY A 562 -0.60 -23.15 -32.37
CA GLY A 562 0.80 -22.80 -32.64
C GLY A 562 1.01 -21.59 -33.56
N LEU A 563 -0.06 -20.96 -34.01
CA LEU A 563 -0.05 -19.73 -34.79
C LEU A 563 -0.48 -18.63 -33.78
N GLY A 564 0.47 -17.87 -33.27
CA GLY A 564 0.24 -16.77 -32.30
C GLY A 564 -0.58 -15.61 -32.89
N LEU A 565 -1.86 -15.87 -33.13
CA LEU A 565 -2.82 -14.84 -33.54
C LEU A 565 -3.34 -14.15 -32.30
N PRO A 566 -3.21 -12.82 -32.20
CA PRO A 566 -3.71 -12.06 -31.07
C PRO A 566 -5.26 -12.06 -31.07
N THR A 567 -5.87 -12.86 -30.22
CA THR A 567 -7.32 -12.91 -30.05
C THR A 567 -7.74 -12.14 -28.81
N GLY A 568 -8.39 -11.00 -29.00
CA GLY A 568 -9.07 -10.25 -27.96
C GLY A 568 -8.66 -8.78 -27.84
N ASN A 569 -9.55 -7.99 -27.27
CA ASN A 569 -9.31 -6.60 -26.90
C ASN A 569 -8.78 -6.52 -25.46
N PHE A 570 -8.26 -5.37 -25.09
CA PHE A 570 -7.94 -5.07 -23.70
C PHE A 570 -9.24 -4.93 -22.90
N HIS A 571 -9.31 -5.59 -21.73
CA HIS A 571 -10.46 -5.57 -20.83
C HIS A 571 -10.03 -5.13 -19.44
N ASP A 572 -10.86 -4.38 -18.76
CA ASP A 572 -10.62 -4.00 -17.37
C ASP A 572 -10.65 -5.24 -16.48
N ARG A 573 -9.64 -5.37 -15.62
CA ARG A 573 -9.53 -6.39 -14.58
C ARG A 573 -8.96 -5.76 -13.33
N TYR A 574 -9.41 -6.24 -12.19
CA TYR A 574 -8.87 -5.82 -10.91
C TYR A 574 -7.75 -6.77 -10.48
N PHE A 575 -6.60 -6.21 -10.15
CA PHE A 575 -5.41 -6.94 -9.75
C PHE A 575 -5.04 -6.66 -8.31
N VAL A 576 -4.56 -7.68 -7.62
CA VAL A 576 -3.98 -7.61 -6.28
C VAL A 576 -2.61 -8.27 -6.32
N LEU A 577 -1.58 -7.50 -6.01
CA LEU A 577 -0.18 -7.94 -5.95
C LEU A 577 0.26 -7.94 -4.50
N ASN A 578 0.87 -9.03 -4.07
CA ASN A 578 1.52 -9.16 -2.77
C ASN A 578 2.84 -9.94 -2.91
N PHE A 579 3.54 -10.20 -1.81
CA PHE A 579 4.83 -10.93 -1.81
C PHE A 579 4.77 -12.34 -2.42
N THR A 580 3.62 -12.99 -2.41
CA THR A 580 3.47 -14.37 -2.84
C THR A 580 2.90 -14.50 -4.23
N SER A 581 1.93 -13.66 -4.58
CA SER A 581 1.17 -13.83 -5.81
C SER A 581 0.63 -12.54 -6.42
N LEU A 582 0.40 -12.60 -7.73
CA LEU A 582 -0.45 -11.67 -8.48
C LEU A 582 -1.80 -12.34 -8.69
N ARG A 583 -2.88 -11.74 -8.18
CA ARG A 583 -4.26 -12.22 -8.31
C ARG A 583 -5.05 -11.32 -9.24
N MET A 584 -5.88 -11.93 -10.08
CA MET A 584 -6.75 -11.22 -11.01
C MET A 584 -8.21 -11.51 -10.70
N TYR A 585 -9.03 -10.47 -10.67
CA TYR A 585 -10.47 -10.50 -10.43
C TYR A 585 -11.20 -9.82 -11.59
N LYS A 586 -12.46 -10.17 -11.78
CA LYS A 586 -13.31 -9.57 -12.82
C LYS A 586 -13.46 -8.05 -12.62
N ASP A 587 -13.72 -7.65 -11.39
CA ASP A 587 -13.88 -6.25 -10.96
C ASP A 587 -13.60 -6.12 -9.45
N VAL A 588 -13.64 -4.91 -8.93
CA VAL A 588 -13.37 -4.58 -7.51
C VAL A 588 -14.35 -5.25 -6.54
N ARG A 589 -15.56 -5.58 -6.99
CA ARG A 589 -16.62 -6.17 -6.17
C ARG A 589 -16.60 -7.71 -6.21
N SER A 590 -15.79 -8.29 -7.08
CA SER A 590 -15.71 -9.73 -7.26
C SER A 590 -14.94 -10.39 -6.11
N ASN A 591 -15.60 -11.26 -5.36
CA ASN A 591 -14.96 -12.07 -4.32
C ASN A 591 -14.25 -13.32 -4.89
N ARG A 592 -14.47 -13.63 -6.17
CA ARG A 592 -13.89 -14.81 -6.82
C ARG A 592 -12.64 -14.40 -7.63
N CYS A 593 -11.50 -14.95 -7.25
CA CYS A 593 -10.26 -14.84 -8.02
C CYS A 593 -10.40 -15.61 -9.35
N GLU A 594 -10.22 -14.92 -10.48
CA GLU A 594 -10.23 -15.57 -11.80
C GLU A 594 -8.93 -16.31 -12.05
N ARG A 595 -7.80 -15.72 -11.66
CA ARG A 595 -6.45 -16.29 -11.84
C ARG A 595 -5.49 -15.82 -10.75
N GLU A 596 -4.50 -16.65 -10.49
CA GLU A 596 -3.42 -16.34 -9.56
C GLU A 596 -2.11 -16.90 -10.10
N TRP A 597 -1.06 -16.10 -9.98
CA TRP A 597 0.29 -16.45 -10.41
C TRP A 597 1.29 -16.16 -9.29
N PRO A 598 2.18 -17.12 -8.94
CA PRO A 598 3.27 -16.85 -8.03
C PRO A 598 4.20 -15.77 -8.57
N VAL A 599 4.52 -14.76 -7.76
CA VAL A 599 5.37 -13.63 -8.19
C VAL A 599 6.78 -14.08 -8.61
N SER A 600 7.30 -15.14 -7.96
CA SER A 600 8.62 -15.72 -8.30
C SER A 600 8.72 -16.30 -9.70
N ASN A 601 7.58 -16.56 -10.36
CA ASN A 601 7.52 -17.17 -11.69
C ASN A 601 7.15 -16.15 -12.76
N LEU A 602 7.11 -14.86 -12.43
CA LEU A 602 6.79 -13.77 -13.34
C LEU A 602 8.06 -13.05 -13.77
N THR A 603 8.18 -12.79 -15.07
CA THR A 603 9.17 -11.87 -15.63
C THR A 603 8.43 -10.69 -16.25
N ILE A 604 8.80 -9.46 -15.89
CA ILE A 604 8.05 -8.27 -16.23
C ILE A 604 8.92 -7.33 -17.05
N TYR A 605 8.41 -6.91 -18.20
CA TYR A 605 9.06 -6.01 -19.14
C TYR A 605 8.24 -4.73 -19.28
N PHE A 606 8.90 -3.61 -19.46
CA PHE A 606 8.28 -2.37 -19.91
C PHE A 606 7.98 -2.45 -21.40
N GLY A 607 6.83 -1.94 -21.80
CA GLY A 607 6.43 -1.84 -23.20
C GLY A 607 5.34 -2.84 -23.61
N ILE A 608 4.61 -2.46 -24.63
CA ILE A 608 3.65 -3.30 -25.35
C ILE A 608 3.80 -3.01 -26.85
N LYS A 609 3.87 -4.05 -27.66
CA LYS A 609 3.91 -3.90 -29.12
C LYS A 609 2.81 -2.96 -29.63
N LYS A 610 3.18 -1.94 -30.39
CA LYS A 610 2.24 -1.02 -31.05
C LYS A 610 1.22 -1.75 -31.92
N LYS A 611 1.59 -2.86 -32.54
CA LYS A 611 0.72 -3.73 -33.33
C LYS A 611 -0.50 -4.26 -32.56
N LEU A 612 -0.40 -4.38 -31.24
CA LEU A 612 -1.49 -4.83 -30.38
C LEU A 612 -2.51 -3.72 -30.09
N ARG A 613 -2.25 -2.48 -30.52
CA ARG A 613 -3.08 -1.30 -30.30
C ARG A 613 -3.45 -1.12 -28.82
N PRO A 614 -2.46 -0.95 -27.94
CA PRO A 614 -2.73 -0.75 -26.52
C PRO A 614 -3.50 0.55 -26.32
N PRO A 615 -4.41 0.61 -25.32
CA PRO A 615 -5.21 1.81 -25.02
C PRO A 615 -4.37 3.02 -24.61
N THR A 616 -3.21 2.80 -24.01
CA THR A 616 -2.23 3.82 -23.61
C THR A 616 -0.81 3.34 -23.96
N SER A 617 0.16 4.24 -23.88
CA SER A 617 1.59 3.91 -24.06
C SER A 617 2.21 3.26 -22.80
N TRP A 618 1.47 3.23 -21.70
CA TRP A 618 1.98 2.83 -20.39
C TRP A 618 1.62 1.38 -20.08
N GLY A 619 2.42 0.46 -20.62
CA GLY A 619 2.14 -0.96 -20.53
C GLY A 619 3.30 -1.80 -20.04
N LEU A 620 2.93 -2.94 -19.46
CA LEU A 620 3.82 -4.00 -19.01
C LEU A 620 3.49 -5.29 -19.76
N MET A 621 4.52 -5.95 -20.28
CA MET A 621 4.42 -7.34 -20.74
C MET A 621 4.84 -8.24 -19.58
N VAL A 622 4.04 -9.24 -19.29
CA VAL A 622 4.31 -10.21 -18.23
C VAL A 622 4.41 -11.61 -18.84
N ILE A 623 5.47 -12.30 -18.49
CA ILE A 623 5.71 -13.69 -18.86
C ILE A 623 5.65 -14.53 -17.59
N TYR A 624 4.83 -15.57 -17.60
CA TYR A 624 4.75 -16.59 -16.56
C TYR A 624 5.36 -17.89 -17.07
N GLU A 625 6.24 -18.49 -16.30
CA GLU A 625 6.83 -19.79 -16.59
C GLU A 625 6.58 -20.76 -15.42
N SER A 626 5.85 -21.83 -15.70
CA SER A 626 5.60 -22.89 -14.72
C SER A 626 6.81 -23.83 -14.63
N LYS A 627 7.29 -24.07 -13.41
CA LYS A 627 8.38 -25.02 -13.11
C LYS A 627 7.92 -26.48 -12.96
N LYS A 628 6.72 -26.84 -13.44
CA LYS A 628 6.25 -28.23 -13.39
C LYS A 628 7.05 -29.12 -14.33
N GLN A 629 7.60 -30.22 -13.79
CA GLN A 629 8.51 -31.15 -14.51
C GLN A 629 7.94 -31.80 -15.76
N ASP A 630 6.61 -31.95 -15.88
CA ASP A 630 6.01 -32.70 -16.98
C ASP A 630 5.62 -31.89 -18.23
N LYS A 631 5.38 -30.62 -18.12
CA LYS A 631 5.19 -29.68 -19.24
C LYS A 631 5.44 -28.25 -18.76
N PRO A 632 6.53 -27.60 -19.22
CA PRO A 632 6.72 -26.17 -18.94
C PRO A 632 5.62 -25.38 -19.66
N GLU A 633 4.75 -24.76 -18.90
CA GLU A 633 3.70 -23.90 -19.42
C GLU A 633 4.20 -22.46 -19.41
N LYS A 634 4.32 -21.87 -20.59
CA LYS A 634 4.68 -20.46 -20.76
C LYS A 634 3.42 -19.68 -21.17
N GLN A 635 3.06 -18.69 -20.38
CA GLN A 635 1.94 -17.78 -20.66
C GLN A 635 2.49 -16.36 -20.80
N GLN A 636 1.94 -15.60 -21.74
CA GLN A 636 2.28 -14.20 -21.95
C GLN A 636 1.01 -13.37 -21.97
N TRP A 637 1.03 -12.25 -21.27
CA TRP A 637 -0.06 -11.29 -21.26
C TRP A 637 0.45 -9.87 -21.10
N TYR A 638 -0.45 -8.92 -21.31
CA TYR A 638 -0.16 -7.50 -21.30
C TYR A 638 -1.08 -6.79 -20.31
N LEU A 639 -0.48 -5.90 -19.52
CA LEU A 639 -1.16 -5.02 -18.57
C LEU A 639 -0.96 -3.58 -19.04
N CYS A 640 -2.04 -2.83 -19.22
CA CYS A 640 -1.97 -1.45 -19.64
C CYS A 640 -2.53 -0.57 -18.54
N CYS A 641 -1.72 0.38 -18.08
CA CYS A 641 -2.04 1.36 -17.07
C CYS A 641 -2.56 2.65 -17.72
N GLU A 642 -3.26 3.48 -16.94
CA GLU A 642 -3.74 4.76 -17.45
C GLU A 642 -2.65 5.83 -17.52
N THR A 643 -1.68 5.76 -16.61
CA THR A 643 -0.59 6.73 -16.50
C THR A 643 0.77 6.06 -16.41
N GLU A 644 1.82 6.81 -16.74
CA GLU A 644 3.21 6.39 -16.53
C GLU A 644 3.53 6.14 -15.07
N SER A 645 3.03 7.00 -14.19
CA SER A 645 3.21 6.86 -12.74
C SER A 645 2.63 5.56 -12.23
N GLU A 646 1.41 5.23 -12.63
CA GLU A 646 0.76 3.97 -12.24
C GLU A 646 1.56 2.75 -12.71
N MET A 647 2.04 2.77 -13.96
CA MET A 647 2.89 1.71 -14.49
C MET A 647 4.17 1.54 -13.68
N ARG A 648 4.85 2.65 -13.34
CA ARG A 648 6.07 2.64 -12.51
C ARG A 648 5.81 2.13 -11.11
N GLU A 649 4.68 2.49 -10.50
CA GLU A 649 4.28 1.99 -9.19
C GLU A 649 4.05 0.48 -9.19
N TRP A 650 3.33 -0.04 -10.18
CA TRP A 650 3.14 -1.47 -10.34
C TRP A 650 4.48 -2.18 -10.51
N TYR A 651 5.33 -1.68 -11.40
CA TYR A 651 6.65 -2.25 -11.64
C TYR A 651 7.53 -2.24 -10.39
N SER A 652 7.57 -1.12 -9.66
CA SER A 652 8.33 -1.00 -8.41
C SER A 652 7.85 -2.00 -7.37
N THR A 653 6.52 -2.19 -7.26
CA THR A 653 5.94 -3.14 -6.33
C THR A 653 6.26 -4.59 -6.73
N PHE A 654 6.22 -4.91 -8.03
CA PHE A 654 6.66 -6.23 -8.52
C PHE A 654 8.10 -6.53 -8.11
N LEU A 655 9.04 -5.61 -8.38
CA LEU A 655 10.44 -5.78 -7.99
C LEU A 655 10.58 -5.93 -6.47
N SER A 656 9.90 -5.10 -5.69
CA SER A 656 9.92 -5.19 -4.23
C SER A 656 9.42 -6.55 -3.74
N CYS A 657 8.36 -7.09 -4.34
CA CYS A 657 7.85 -8.42 -4.02
C CYS A 657 8.83 -9.54 -4.43
N GLN A 658 9.46 -9.45 -5.59
CA GLN A 658 10.38 -10.46 -6.10
C GLN A 658 11.68 -10.52 -5.31
N TYR A 659 12.20 -9.38 -4.86
CA TYR A 659 13.50 -9.25 -4.20
C TYR A 659 13.41 -8.86 -2.73
N ASN A 660 12.29 -9.15 -2.07
CA ASN A 660 12.08 -8.93 -0.61
C ASN A 660 12.42 -7.49 -0.17
N GLY A 661 11.98 -6.52 -0.96
CA GLY A 661 12.22 -5.10 -0.71
C GLY A 661 13.60 -4.57 -1.12
N LYS A 662 14.52 -5.44 -1.54
CA LYS A 662 15.88 -5.06 -1.97
C LYS A 662 15.91 -4.71 -3.45
N VAL A 663 15.32 -3.58 -3.85
CA VAL A 663 15.28 -3.16 -5.26
C VAL A 663 16.59 -2.55 -5.73
N TRP A 664 17.29 -1.82 -4.86
CA TRP A 664 18.60 -1.23 -5.10
C TRP A 664 19.40 -1.14 -3.80
N SER A 665 20.69 -1.44 -3.85
CA SER A 665 21.59 -1.26 -2.70
C SER A 665 22.49 -0.04 -2.91
N LYS A 666 22.60 0.81 -1.90
CA LYS A 666 23.52 1.95 -1.91
C LYS A 666 24.99 1.52 -2.05
N ASP A 667 25.30 0.31 -1.60
CA ASP A 667 26.66 -0.23 -1.61
C ASP A 667 27.01 -1.06 -2.85
N VAL A 668 26.06 -1.19 -3.84
CA VAL A 668 26.29 -2.02 -5.05
C VAL A 668 27.62 -1.67 -5.72
N CYS A 669 27.90 -0.39 -5.90
CA CYS A 669 29.13 0.08 -6.52
C CYS A 669 30.40 -0.29 -5.70
N GLN A 670 30.35 -0.13 -4.38
CA GLN A 670 31.48 -0.41 -3.48
C GLN A 670 31.71 -1.92 -3.31
N GLN A 671 30.65 -2.71 -3.16
CA GLN A 671 30.72 -4.18 -3.06
C GLN A 671 31.27 -4.80 -4.34
N THR A 672 30.86 -4.28 -5.50
CA THR A 672 31.34 -4.75 -6.80
C THR A 672 32.83 -4.41 -7.01
N ARG A 673 33.29 -3.25 -6.54
CA ARG A 673 34.71 -2.89 -6.57
C ARG A 673 35.56 -3.72 -5.59
N ALA A 674 35.05 -4.02 -4.40
CA ALA A 674 35.75 -4.83 -3.41
C ALA A 674 35.93 -6.28 -3.88
N SER A 675 34.95 -6.86 -4.58
CA SER A 675 35.04 -8.23 -5.14
C SER A 675 36.09 -8.35 -6.26
N ARG A 676 36.50 -7.24 -6.88
CA ARG A 676 37.48 -7.20 -7.98
C ARG A 676 38.94 -7.12 -7.55
N VAL A 677 39.21 -6.94 -6.25
CA VAL A 677 40.59 -6.86 -5.73
C VAL A 677 41.31 -8.23 -5.70
N LEU A 678 40.59 -9.32 -5.99
CA LEU A 678 41.21 -10.64 -6.19
C LEU A 678 41.92 -10.72 -7.55
N PRO A 679 43.06 -11.47 -7.66
CA PRO A 679 43.88 -11.49 -8.87
C PRO A 679 43.04 -11.89 -10.08
N ASP A 680 43.11 -11.06 -11.10
CA ASP A 680 42.25 -11.10 -12.26
C ASP A 680 42.66 -12.25 -13.23
N THR A 681 41.93 -13.34 -13.17
CA THR A 681 42.01 -14.42 -14.19
C THR A 681 41.21 -14.11 -15.46
N ARG A 682 40.64 -12.89 -15.57
CA ARG A 682 39.72 -12.48 -16.64
C ARG A 682 40.42 -11.95 -17.89
N HIS A 683 41.75 -11.74 -17.87
CA HIS A 683 42.50 -11.25 -19.02
C HIS A 683 43.10 -12.41 -19.80
N GLY A 684 42.45 -12.86 -20.83
CA GLY A 684 42.94 -13.79 -21.82
C GLY A 684 42.52 -13.38 -23.23
N ASN A 685 43.23 -13.89 -24.27
CA ASN A 685 42.85 -13.67 -25.66
C ASN A 685 41.44 -14.15 -25.95
N VAL A 686 40.59 -13.23 -26.34
CA VAL A 686 39.14 -13.38 -26.42
C VAL A 686 38.68 -13.32 -27.85
N SER A 687 37.99 -14.36 -28.33
CA SER A 687 37.25 -14.28 -29.59
C SER A 687 35.84 -13.74 -29.33
N LEU A 688 35.40 -12.82 -30.19
CA LEU A 688 34.15 -12.09 -30.06
C LEU A 688 32.98 -12.91 -30.58
N ILE A 689 31.94 -13.09 -29.74
CA ILE A 689 30.70 -13.74 -30.14
C ILE A 689 29.57 -12.73 -29.95
N PRO A 690 28.92 -12.27 -31.03
CA PRO A 690 27.82 -11.32 -30.92
C PRO A 690 26.59 -11.97 -30.29
N LEU A 691 25.91 -11.22 -29.42
CA LEU A 691 24.61 -11.63 -28.85
C LEU A 691 23.51 -11.70 -29.92
N ARG A 692 23.64 -10.90 -30.98
CA ARG A 692 22.80 -10.99 -32.17
C ARG A 692 23.47 -11.96 -33.16
N GLY A 693 23.15 -13.20 -33.04
CA GLY A 693 23.64 -14.24 -33.93
C GLY A 693 22.54 -15.18 -34.36
N SER A 694 22.83 -16.02 -35.33
CA SER A 694 21.98 -17.16 -35.65
C SER A 694 21.97 -18.15 -34.49
N GLU A 695 20.91 -18.94 -34.36
CA GLU A 695 20.80 -19.98 -33.34
C GLU A 695 22.00 -20.96 -33.38
N ASN A 696 22.63 -21.14 -34.56
CA ASN A 696 23.81 -21.95 -34.75
C ASN A 696 25.07 -21.31 -34.15
N GLU A 697 25.23 -19.99 -34.20
CA GLU A 697 26.37 -19.30 -33.57
C GLU A 697 26.25 -19.34 -32.02
N MET A 698 25.06 -19.23 -31.50
CA MET A 698 24.80 -19.39 -30.06
C MET A 698 25.09 -20.81 -29.58
N ARG A 699 24.71 -21.84 -30.39
CA ARG A 699 25.01 -23.26 -30.08
C ARG A 699 26.51 -23.54 -30.13
N ASN A 700 27.23 -22.97 -31.08
CA ASN A 700 28.68 -23.10 -31.19
C ASN A 700 29.41 -22.44 -30.02
N SER A 701 28.86 -21.33 -29.48
CA SER A 701 29.40 -20.69 -28.30
C SER A 701 29.24 -21.57 -27.06
N VAL A 702 28.10 -22.24 -26.91
CA VAL A 702 27.82 -23.17 -25.80
C VAL A 702 28.69 -24.43 -25.91
N ALA A 703 29.05 -24.87 -27.12
CA ALA A 703 29.97 -26.01 -27.33
C ALA A 703 31.40 -25.74 -26.84
N ALA A 704 31.77 -24.49 -26.56
CA ALA A 704 33.05 -24.14 -25.94
C ALA A 704 33.10 -24.46 -24.42
N PHE A 705 31.98 -24.80 -23.79
CA PHE A 705 31.95 -25.31 -22.42
C PHE A 705 32.28 -26.81 -22.38
N SER A 706 32.97 -27.24 -21.33
CA SER A 706 33.14 -28.66 -21.06
C SER A 706 31.81 -29.37 -20.84
N GLN A 707 31.74 -30.70 -21.09
CA GLN A 707 30.50 -31.47 -20.87
C GLN A 707 29.95 -31.34 -19.44
N ASP A 708 30.82 -31.20 -18.46
CA ASP A 708 30.43 -31.04 -17.03
C ASP A 708 29.80 -29.67 -16.77
N GLN A 709 30.18 -28.62 -17.49
CA GLN A 709 29.59 -27.28 -17.39
C GLN A 709 28.23 -27.20 -18.09
N LEU A 710 28.02 -27.96 -19.13
CA LEU A 710 26.70 -28.09 -19.79
C LEU A 710 25.69 -28.84 -18.92
N ALA A 711 26.15 -29.79 -18.08
CA ALA A 711 25.31 -30.45 -17.10
C ALA A 711 24.85 -29.46 -16.01
N LEU A 712 25.75 -28.61 -15.51
CA LEU A 712 25.41 -27.55 -14.54
C LEU A 712 24.38 -26.53 -15.07
N LEU A 713 24.46 -26.20 -16.37
CA LEU A 713 23.48 -25.31 -17.04
C LEU A 713 22.12 -25.99 -17.27
N ARG A 714 22.05 -27.32 -17.32
CA ARG A 714 20.79 -28.07 -17.38
C ARG A 714 20.08 -28.15 -16.04
N ASP A 715 20.83 -28.19 -14.93
CA ASP A 715 20.28 -28.21 -13.60
C ASP A 715 19.81 -26.82 -13.12
N LEU A 716 20.16 -25.75 -13.87
CA LEU A 716 19.69 -24.37 -13.66
C LEU A 716 18.44 -24.04 -14.47
N ARG A 717 17.95 -24.97 -15.29
CA ARG A 717 16.66 -24.94 -15.97
C ARG A 717 15.62 -25.63 -15.10
#